data_88d2178fe218f31482f13b7125f279fc
#
_entry.id   88d2178fe218f31482f13b7125f279fc
#
_cell.length_a   1.000
_cell.length_b   1.000
_cell.length_c   1.000
_cell.angle_alpha   90.00
_cell.angle_beta   90.00
_cell.angle_gamma   90.00
#
_symmetry.space_group_name_H-M   'P 1'
#
loop_
_entity.id
_entity.type
_entity.pdbx_description
1 polymer ?
#
loop_
_entity_poly.entity_id
_entity_poly.type
_entity_poly.pdbx_seq_one_letter_code
_entity_poly.pdbx_strand_id
1 'polypeptide(L)'
;MAIITEKWNKLFEEADYLEDILNGLAEIQQENGYTDEEMENDLDVALWKAYVYNNMDSYEYYELSEKTLAKVKDEGIKSGVWCYRYSCALVYLRRFDEALEYSRLGTKVEPEYPWGWLQLGRLCYKYNLLDEAYNAIDKGLELVPNDYEFLTLKDDIENDRGYAYANSHYIDEEADKNSKERLINIDDEEPYQAFANKSDLEKELDILHKQGKNQEIIDIINSLPEEDLNYDILGKLARAYNNNGQCEEGLKVLLSLKDEGEKDSLWNFRVGYSYYYSEKAKENPEYLEEAKKYFERCLELNPNEPDGDVLLRWVYSDLGNRKLDEEKNDEAFEYFQKARDLAKDTDDIIATESELAWAYDYIKDFEKAYEHLQTAISLGRNDIWLHSELGFCLGGMNKYEDSILEFEKAIELGRDDSWVYAKLGALYKELEKYDKALENYLKGLEVDPEDIYIICELAWLYDNVEENCEKGLEYLNKAQELGRDDIWINSELGWVYNHLRDYKKALSYLEKAKELGRDDEWITFEIGYSLVRLDKIEEGIGQYKKAIELGKDDIPTNGELGYWLDYLEKYDEAFIYLEKSKALGRDDFWINSEMGFCLNRLGRYDEAVLFLERAIELEKTNEWVFSELAFSLKSLNRYEEALEYFGKSEELDRNDEWLNSQIAECLEELGKVDKAIEKLKAFVVTENGNSVPINSQIAYLYGKLNNPEEALKYLYEAEKLGRNDIWLYSEIGWNLSGQPEKYEEALEYFEKAVALGREDDWINGQIGFSLAKLGRTKEALEHFEKAKFINPDSEWISYHLGSCYRKLDEISKAIEILKPSAEKGEYRGWTELELAWCYALIDEKEKAQEYLKEADSYIGGEILNSPELKKDVETIKQLISMTTYVS
;
A
#
# COMPACT_ATOMS: atom_id res chain seq x y z
N MET A 1 -10.26 65.05 6.90
CA MET A 1 -9.15 64.08 7.18
C MET A 1 -9.32 63.00 6.17
N ALA A 2 -8.24 62.51 5.58
CA ALA A 2 -8.37 61.38 4.66
C ALA A 2 -8.97 60.18 5.42
N ILE A 3 -9.95 59.50 4.85
CA ILE A 3 -10.58 58.33 5.41
C ILE A 3 -9.58 57.20 5.50
N ILE A 4 -8.79 57.02 4.48
CA ILE A 4 -7.70 56.03 4.42
C ILE A 4 -6.41 56.68 4.89
N THR A 5 -5.82 56.15 5.97
CA THR A 5 -4.53 56.60 6.50
C THR A 5 -3.36 55.84 5.82
N GLU A 6 -2.14 56.40 5.91
CA GLU A 6 -0.93 55.75 5.39
C GLU A 6 -0.74 54.32 5.91
N LYS A 7 -1.19 54.03 7.14
CA LYS A 7 -1.18 52.71 7.74
C LYS A 7 -2.12 51.72 6.97
N TRP A 8 -3.33 52.20 6.63
CA TRP A 8 -4.28 51.40 5.90
C TRP A 8 -3.87 51.20 4.45
N ASN A 9 -3.34 52.22 3.77
CA ASN A 9 -2.80 52.05 2.43
C ASN A 9 -1.72 50.98 2.39
N LYS A 10 -0.82 50.97 3.33
CA LYS A 10 0.22 49.96 3.41
C LYS A 10 -0.37 48.57 3.66
N LEU A 11 -1.39 48.41 4.52
CA LEU A 11 -2.06 47.14 4.75
C LEU A 11 -2.78 46.63 3.50
N PHE A 12 -3.39 47.52 2.72
CA PHE A 12 -4.06 47.17 1.48
C PHE A 12 -3.08 46.80 0.35
N GLU A 13 -1.91 47.44 0.32
CA GLU A 13 -0.82 47.10 -0.61
C GLU A 13 -0.17 45.72 -0.29
N GLU A 14 -0.21 45.30 0.97
CA GLU A 14 0.35 44.02 1.45
C GLU A 14 -0.73 42.93 1.64
N ALA A 15 -1.96 43.17 1.21
CA ALA A 15 -3.07 42.20 1.38
C ALA A 15 -2.94 41.03 0.40
N ASP A 16 -2.97 39.83 0.92
CA ASP A 16 -2.90 38.60 0.13
C ASP A 16 -4.20 38.30 -0.64
N TYR A 17 -5.34 38.74 -0.12
CA TYR A 17 -6.66 38.53 -0.72
C TYR A 17 -7.40 39.84 -0.97
N LEU A 18 -8.09 39.93 -2.10
CA LEU A 18 -8.88 41.11 -2.48
C LEU A 18 -10.02 41.41 -1.48
N GLU A 19 -10.57 40.36 -0.88
CA GLU A 19 -11.63 40.49 0.13
C GLU A 19 -11.14 41.18 1.41
N ASP A 20 -9.85 41.03 1.77
CA ASP A 20 -9.29 41.67 2.96
C ASP A 20 -9.31 43.19 2.85
N ILE A 21 -9.15 43.70 1.63
CA ILE A 21 -9.28 45.14 1.36
C ILE A 21 -10.70 45.65 1.63
N LEU A 22 -11.72 44.92 1.14
CA LEU A 22 -13.12 45.26 1.38
C LEU A 22 -13.47 45.14 2.84
N ASN A 23 -12.99 44.12 3.52
CA ASN A 23 -13.21 43.97 4.98
C ASN A 23 -12.52 45.12 5.75
N GLY A 24 -11.27 45.46 5.39
CA GLY A 24 -10.59 46.60 5.99
C GLY A 24 -11.32 47.94 5.77
N LEU A 25 -11.90 48.17 4.61
CA LEU A 25 -12.69 49.34 4.34
C LEU A 25 -13.97 49.36 5.22
N ALA A 26 -14.61 48.21 5.44
CA ALA A 26 -15.76 48.09 6.34
C ALA A 26 -15.34 48.32 7.81
N GLU A 27 -14.19 47.83 8.23
CA GLU A 27 -13.62 48.10 9.56
C GLU A 27 -13.35 49.60 9.77
N ILE A 28 -12.72 50.30 8.80
CA ILE A 28 -12.50 51.76 8.87
C ILE A 28 -13.83 52.49 9.06
N GLN A 29 -14.86 52.12 8.31
CA GLN A 29 -16.20 52.68 8.41
C GLN A 29 -16.77 52.51 9.81
N GLN A 30 -16.73 51.29 10.32
CA GLN A 30 -17.28 50.98 11.64
C GLN A 30 -16.52 51.61 12.79
N GLU A 31 -15.21 51.59 12.79
CA GLU A 31 -14.35 52.11 13.85
C GLU A 31 -14.47 53.63 13.97
N ASN A 32 -14.59 54.33 12.85
CA ASN A 32 -14.62 55.80 12.85
C ASN A 32 -16.01 56.39 12.73
N GLY A 33 -17.03 55.54 12.50
CA GLY A 33 -18.42 55.94 12.44
C GLY A 33 -18.77 56.72 11.17
N TYR A 34 -18.07 56.52 10.07
CA TYR A 34 -18.38 57.15 8.79
C TYR A 34 -19.70 56.64 8.22
N THR A 35 -20.45 57.56 7.62
CA THR A 35 -21.68 57.21 6.89
C THR A 35 -21.33 56.58 5.53
N ASP A 36 -22.30 55.86 4.95
CA ASP A 36 -22.14 55.31 3.58
C ASP A 36 -21.83 56.43 2.57
N GLU A 37 -22.50 57.57 2.68
CA GLU A 37 -22.31 58.73 1.81
C GLU A 37 -20.87 59.31 1.91
N GLU A 38 -20.31 59.34 3.13
CA GLU A 38 -18.91 59.80 3.35
C GLU A 38 -17.94 58.79 2.72
N MET A 39 -18.18 57.51 2.88
CA MET A 39 -17.36 56.46 2.26
C MET A 39 -17.48 56.43 0.72
N GLU A 40 -18.65 56.65 0.19
CA GLU A 40 -18.90 56.62 -1.26
C GLU A 40 -18.35 57.86 -2.00
N ASN A 41 -18.21 59.00 -1.33
CA ASN A 41 -17.68 60.22 -1.93
C ASN A 41 -16.19 60.49 -1.65
N ASP A 42 -15.51 59.56 -1.00
CA ASP A 42 -14.08 59.68 -0.76
C ASP A 42 -13.27 59.03 -1.92
N LEU A 43 -12.34 59.76 -2.48
CA LEU A 43 -11.54 59.31 -3.65
C LEU A 43 -10.68 58.09 -3.34
N ASP A 44 -10.03 58.04 -2.19
CA ASP A 44 -9.12 56.96 -1.84
C ASP A 44 -9.91 55.66 -1.60
N VAL A 45 -11.09 55.73 -0.95
CA VAL A 45 -12.02 54.59 -0.79
C VAL A 45 -12.49 54.11 -2.13
N ALA A 46 -12.86 55.00 -3.04
CA ALA A 46 -13.32 54.64 -4.38
C ALA A 46 -12.20 53.96 -5.18
N LEU A 47 -10.97 54.43 -5.03
CA LEU A 47 -9.82 53.80 -5.69
C LEU A 47 -9.56 52.40 -5.21
N TRP A 48 -9.60 52.13 -3.92
CA TRP A 48 -9.38 50.80 -3.41
C TRP A 48 -10.52 49.85 -3.77
N LYS A 49 -11.78 50.28 -3.66
CA LYS A 49 -12.92 49.50 -4.13
C LYS A 49 -12.81 49.15 -5.64
N ALA A 50 -12.42 50.14 -6.46
CA ALA A 50 -12.23 49.92 -7.89
C ALA A 50 -11.06 48.97 -8.19
N TYR A 51 -9.99 49.00 -7.39
CA TYR A 51 -8.92 48.05 -7.47
C TYR A 51 -9.42 46.62 -7.27
N VAL A 52 -10.17 46.38 -6.20
CA VAL A 52 -10.77 45.07 -5.92
C VAL A 52 -11.72 44.69 -7.05
N TYR A 53 -12.67 45.52 -7.41
CA TYR A 53 -13.70 45.23 -8.41
C TYR A 53 -13.09 44.96 -9.80
N ASN A 54 -12.04 45.68 -10.23
CA ASN A 54 -11.40 45.44 -11.49
C ASN A 54 -10.59 44.14 -11.54
N ASN A 55 -10.26 43.54 -10.39
CA ASN A 55 -9.53 42.29 -10.27
C ASN A 55 -10.41 41.10 -9.82
N MET A 56 -11.71 41.29 -9.62
CA MET A 56 -12.67 40.24 -9.30
C MET A 56 -13.28 39.56 -10.53
N ASP A 57 -12.80 39.84 -11.68
CA ASP A 57 -13.03 39.22 -12.99
C ASP A 57 -14.49 38.81 -13.31
N SER A 58 -15.44 39.72 -13.04
CA SER A 58 -16.83 39.57 -13.48
C SER A 58 -17.43 40.87 -13.98
N TYR A 59 -18.34 40.81 -14.95
CA TYR A 59 -19.00 41.97 -15.54
C TYR A 59 -19.73 42.83 -14.49
N GLU A 60 -20.35 42.21 -13.53
CA GLU A 60 -21.04 42.88 -12.44
C GLU A 60 -20.08 43.74 -11.59
N TYR A 61 -18.87 43.25 -11.31
CA TYR A 61 -17.84 43.99 -10.57
C TYR A 61 -17.26 45.12 -11.42
N TYR A 62 -17.11 44.95 -12.74
CA TYR A 62 -16.70 46.06 -13.62
C TYR A 62 -17.71 47.18 -13.65
N GLU A 63 -19.01 46.88 -13.68
CA GLU A 63 -20.06 47.89 -13.50
C GLU A 63 -20.01 48.58 -12.12
N LEU A 64 -19.73 47.79 -11.07
CA LEU A 64 -19.57 48.37 -9.71
C LEU A 64 -18.33 49.25 -9.64
N SER A 65 -17.23 48.91 -10.27
CA SER A 65 -16.04 49.73 -10.39
C SER A 65 -16.34 51.05 -11.10
N GLU A 66 -16.96 50.95 -12.27
CA GLU A 66 -17.33 52.14 -13.07
C GLU A 66 -18.26 53.08 -12.24
N LYS A 67 -19.34 52.53 -11.67
CA LYS A 67 -20.29 53.29 -10.83
C LYS A 67 -19.63 53.95 -9.62
N THR A 68 -18.71 53.20 -8.96
CA THR A 68 -17.98 53.72 -7.79
C THR A 68 -17.05 54.85 -8.17
N LEU A 69 -16.26 54.71 -9.25
CA LEU A 69 -15.36 55.75 -9.71
C LEU A 69 -16.08 56.96 -10.30
N ALA A 70 -17.25 56.75 -10.96
CA ALA A 70 -18.06 57.83 -11.53
C ALA A 70 -18.60 58.78 -10.44
N LYS A 71 -18.92 58.31 -9.23
CA LYS A 71 -19.37 59.13 -8.09
C LYS A 71 -18.34 60.20 -7.68
N VAL A 72 -17.05 59.88 -7.75
CA VAL A 72 -15.95 60.75 -7.35
C VAL A 72 -15.23 61.40 -8.56
N LYS A 73 -15.88 61.40 -9.74
CA LYS A 73 -15.30 61.87 -11.01
C LYS A 73 -14.67 63.23 -10.99
N ASP A 74 -15.30 64.22 -10.35
CA ASP A 74 -14.84 65.63 -10.32
C ASP A 74 -13.45 65.79 -9.65
N GLU A 75 -13.18 64.95 -8.67
CA GLU A 75 -11.85 64.87 -8.05
C GLU A 75 -10.95 63.83 -8.78
N GLY A 76 -11.49 62.72 -9.19
CA GLY A 76 -10.82 61.62 -9.83
C GLY A 76 -10.08 62.01 -11.11
N ILE A 77 -10.67 62.87 -11.95
CA ILE A 77 -10.02 63.33 -13.19
C ILE A 77 -8.69 64.07 -12.98
N LYS A 78 -8.36 64.39 -11.73
CA LYS A 78 -7.07 64.99 -11.35
C LYS A 78 -6.04 63.97 -10.87
N SER A 79 -6.38 62.69 -10.84
CA SER A 79 -5.52 61.57 -10.46
C SER A 79 -5.29 60.67 -11.64
N GLY A 80 -4.03 60.36 -11.94
CA GLY A 80 -3.64 59.40 -12.97
C GLY A 80 -4.07 57.97 -12.61
N VAL A 81 -4.00 57.62 -11.31
CA VAL A 81 -4.47 56.31 -10.80
C VAL A 81 -5.97 56.16 -11.02
N TRP A 82 -6.76 57.22 -10.78
CA TRP A 82 -8.20 57.14 -11.03
C TRP A 82 -8.50 56.98 -12.52
N CYS A 83 -7.81 57.78 -13.38
CA CYS A 83 -7.99 57.70 -14.80
C CYS A 83 -7.64 56.31 -15.33
N TYR A 84 -6.57 55.70 -14.81
CA TYR A 84 -6.16 54.31 -15.14
C TYR A 84 -7.25 53.30 -14.75
N ARG A 85 -7.65 53.29 -13.49
CA ARG A 85 -8.65 52.32 -12.98
C ARG A 85 -10.02 52.49 -13.64
N TYR A 86 -10.42 53.73 -13.92
CA TYR A 86 -11.66 54.04 -14.64
C TYR A 86 -11.56 53.60 -16.09
N SER A 87 -10.44 53.82 -16.76
CA SER A 87 -10.20 53.28 -18.12
C SER A 87 -10.19 51.79 -18.14
N CYS A 88 -9.62 51.09 -17.17
CA CYS A 88 -9.69 49.64 -17.06
C CYS A 88 -11.15 49.15 -16.94
N ALA A 89 -11.93 49.73 -16.05
CA ALA A 89 -13.37 49.41 -15.94
C ALA A 89 -14.10 49.60 -17.26
N LEU A 90 -13.85 50.72 -17.95
CA LEU A 90 -14.46 51.01 -19.26
C LEU A 90 -14.02 50.05 -20.38
N VAL A 91 -12.77 49.58 -20.35
CA VAL A 91 -12.28 48.55 -21.27
C VAL A 91 -13.05 47.24 -21.07
N TYR A 92 -13.20 46.79 -19.84
CA TYR A 92 -13.96 45.58 -19.51
C TYR A 92 -15.46 45.73 -19.82
N LEU A 93 -16.01 46.97 -19.72
CA LEU A 93 -17.33 47.31 -20.17
C LEU A 93 -17.42 47.62 -21.68
N ARG A 94 -16.35 47.38 -22.45
CA ARG A 94 -16.24 47.61 -23.89
C ARG A 94 -16.52 49.06 -24.36
N ARG A 95 -16.42 50.02 -23.47
CA ARG A 95 -16.51 51.46 -23.77
C ARG A 95 -15.13 52.00 -24.10
N PHE A 96 -14.53 51.44 -25.17
CA PHE A 96 -13.10 51.66 -25.53
C PHE A 96 -12.79 53.12 -25.89
N ASP A 97 -13.71 53.82 -26.57
CA ASP A 97 -13.45 55.25 -26.92
C ASP A 97 -13.33 56.11 -25.68
N GLU A 98 -14.19 55.92 -24.71
CA GLU A 98 -14.14 56.62 -23.42
C GLU A 98 -12.88 56.16 -22.63
N ALA A 99 -12.57 54.87 -22.64
CA ALA A 99 -11.38 54.35 -22.01
C ALA A 99 -10.09 55.03 -22.57
N LEU A 100 -10.02 55.18 -23.88
CA LEU A 100 -8.89 55.86 -24.54
C LEU A 100 -8.81 57.35 -24.14
N GLU A 101 -9.95 58.03 -24.03
CA GLU A 101 -9.94 59.44 -23.53
C GLU A 101 -9.41 59.57 -22.11
N TYR A 102 -9.86 58.66 -21.20
CA TYR A 102 -9.37 58.70 -19.81
C TYR A 102 -7.95 58.20 -19.69
N SER A 103 -7.48 57.25 -20.50
CA SER A 103 -6.05 56.89 -20.52
C SER A 103 -5.18 58.07 -20.97
N ARG A 104 -5.57 58.78 -22.04
CA ARG A 104 -4.88 59.98 -22.49
C ARG A 104 -4.90 61.10 -21.44
N LEU A 105 -6.00 61.23 -20.71
CA LEU A 105 -6.10 62.22 -19.62
C LEU A 105 -5.14 61.83 -18.48
N GLY A 106 -5.14 60.55 -18.04
CA GLY A 106 -4.30 60.04 -16.94
C GLY A 106 -2.83 60.26 -17.19
N THR A 107 -2.32 59.97 -18.39
CA THR A 107 -0.92 60.21 -18.73
C THR A 107 -0.55 61.70 -18.80
N LYS A 108 -1.51 62.62 -18.99
CA LYS A 108 -1.29 64.08 -18.92
C LYS A 108 -1.35 64.59 -17.51
N VAL A 109 -2.22 64.05 -16.65
CA VAL A 109 -2.41 64.50 -15.28
C VAL A 109 -1.25 64.03 -14.39
N GLU A 110 -0.84 62.75 -14.56
CA GLU A 110 0.19 62.11 -13.75
C GLU A 110 1.13 61.31 -14.67
N PRO A 111 2.05 62.05 -15.39
CA PRO A 111 2.96 61.40 -16.36
C PRO A 111 3.94 60.41 -15.72
N GLU A 112 4.13 60.46 -14.40
CA GLU A 112 5.03 59.58 -13.64
C GLU A 112 4.36 58.28 -13.22
N TYR A 113 3.06 58.06 -13.51
CA TYR A 113 2.35 56.84 -13.21
C TYR A 113 2.45 55.84 -14.38
N PRO A 114 3.26 54.77 -14.25
CA PRO A 114 3.61 53.91 -15.40
C PRO A 114 2.40 53.20 -15.98
N TRP A 115 1.49 52.70 -15.16
CA TRP A 115 0.36 51.89 -15.62
C TRP A 115 -0.65 52.66 -16.47
N GLY A 116 -0.74 53.97 -16.30
CA GLY A 116 -1.48 54.86 -17.19
C GLY A 116 -0.93 54.84 -18.62
N TRP A 117 0.38 54.76 -18.79
CA TRP A 117 1.04 54.62 -20.07
C TRP A 117 0.84 53.25 -20.70
N LEU A 118 0.87 52.16 -19.88
CA LEU A 118 0.59 50.81 -20.33
C LEU A 118 -0.83 50.72 -20.91
N GLN A 119 -1.83 51.21 -20.20
CA GLN A 119 -3.21 51.21 -20.62
C GLN A 119 -3.42 52.05 -21.90
N LEU A 120 -2.73 53.22 -21.98
CA LEU A 120 -2.76 54.03 -23.19
C LEU A 120 -2.13 53.26 -24.40
N GLY A 121 -1.01 52.58 -24.18
CA GLY A 121 -0.32 51.78 -25.20
C GLY A 121 -1.23 50.65 -25.73
N ARG A 122 -1.88 49.92 -24.86
CA ARG A 122 -2.85 48.84 -25.20
C ARG A 122 -4.02 49.35 -26.02
N LEU A 123 -4.64 50.45 -25.60
CA LEU A 123 -5.76 51.06 -26.31
C LEU A 123 -5.36 51.67 -27.65
N CYS A 124 -4.19 52.34 -27.73
CA CYS A 124 -3.65 52.84 -29.00
C CYS A 124 -3.35 51.69 -29.99
N TYR A 125 -2.82 50.56 -29.49
CA TYR A 125 -2.63 49.36 -30.32
C TYR A 125 -3.96 48.83 -30.87
N LYS A 126 -4.99 48.67 -29.99
CA LYS A 126 -6.34 48.29 -30.45
C LYS A 126 -6.88 49.17 -31.60
N TYR A 127 -6.61 50.48 -31.54
CA TYR A 127 -7.08 51.43 -32.58
C TYR A 127 -6.07 51.63 -33.72
N ASN A 128 -5.06 50.76 -33.82
CA ASN A 128 -3.99 50.86 -34.82
C ASN A 128 -3.26 52.21 -34.84
N LEU A 129 -3.19 52.84 -33.67
CA LEU A 129 -2.45 54.12 -33.47
C LEU A 129 -0.99 53.84 -33.03
N LEU A 130 -0.27 53.16 -33.91
CA LEU A 130 1.02 52.54 -33.58
C LEU A 130 2.07 53.55 -33.06
N ASP A 131 2.16 54.76 -33.65
CA ASP A 131 3.08 55.78 -33.14
C ASP A 131 2.81 56.22 -31.72
N GLU A 132 1.53 56.33 -31.33
CA GLU A 132 1.13 56.69 -29.97
C GLU A 132 1.32 55.51 -29.04
N ALA A 133 1.12 54.27 -29.49
CA ALA A 133 1.36 53.04 -28.73
C ALA A 133 2.84 52.88 -28.38
N TYR A 134 3.75 52.99 -29.35
CA TYR A 134 5.20 52.94 -29.10
C TYR A 134 5.67 54.06 -28.19
N ASN A 135 5.16 55.30 -28.35
CA ASN A 135 5.51 56.41 -27.46
C ASN A 135 5.04 56.13 -26.02
N ALA A 136 3.86 55.51 -25.84
CA ALA A 136 3.37 55.13 -24.53
C ALA A 136 4.26 54.01 -23.88
N ILE A 137 4.65 53.00 -24.67
CA ILE A 137 5.58 51.97 -24.22
C ILE A 137 6.93 52.54 -23.82
N ASP A 138 7.52 53.37 -24.66
CA ASP A 138 8.81 53.96 -24.36
C ASP A 138 8.76 54.83 -23.11
N LYS A 139 7.68 55.61 -22.87
CA LYS A 139 7.46 56.37 -21.67
C LYS A 139 7.28 55.48 -20.43
N GLY A 140 6.54 54.38 -20.54
CA GLY A 140 6.40 53.39 -19.49
C GLY A 140 7.75 52.74 -19.12
N LEU A 141 8.53 52.31 -20.10
CA LEU A 141 9.87 51.74 -19.90
C LEU A 141 10.92 52.74 -19.38
N GLU A 142 10.75 54.06 -19.65
CA GLU A 142 11.54 55.09 -18.99
C GLU A 142 11.27 55.12 -17.46
N LEU A 143 10.04 54.89 -17.03
CA LEU A 143 9.60 54.90 -15.63
C LEU A 143 9.92 53.57 -14.92
N VAL A 144 9.67 52.47 -15.57
CA VAL A 144 9.87 51.07 -15.05
C VAL A 144 10.71 50.24 -16.05
N PRO A 145 12.04 50.39 -16.02
CA PRO A 145 12.91 49.70 -16.97
C PRO A 145 12.80 48.17 -16.85
N ASN A 146 12.67 47.48 -18.00
CA ASN A 146 12.55 46.06 -18.12
C ASN A 146 11.26 45.47 -17.54
N ASP A 147 10.22 46.26 -17.35
CA ASP A 147 8.95 45.76 -16.94
C ASP A 147 8.36 44.80 -18.02
N TYR A 148 7.89 43.67 -17.55
CA TYR A 148 7.42 42.56 -18.40
C TYR A 148 6.19 42.97 -19.27
N GLU A 149 5.22 43.69 -18.71
CA GLU A 149 4.00 44.06 -19.41
C GLU A 149 4.22 45.01 -20.57
N PHE A 150 5.11 45.97 -20.39
CA PHE A 150 5.53 46.88 -21.47
C PHE A 150 6.35 46.19 -22.56
N LEU A 151 7.23 45.26 -22.16
CA LEU A 151 8.02 44.47 -23.11
C LEU A 151 7.12 43.52 -23.92
N THR A 152 6.14 42.89 -23.28
CA THR A 152 5.17 42.03 -23.92
C THR A 152 4.31 42.82 -24.91
N LEU A 153 3.75 43.98 -24.52
CA LEU A 153 2.98 44.83 -25.42
C LEU A 153 3.82 45.25 -26.60
N LYS A 154 5.11 45.54 -26.41
CA LYS A 154 6.03 45.88 -27.49
C LYS A 154 6.21 44.71 -28.46
N ASP A 155 6.45 43.53 -27.94
CA ASP A 155 6.61 42.30 -28.69
C ASP A 155 5.34 41.94 -29.47
N ASP A 156 4.16 42.11 -28.85
CA ASP A 156 2.88 41.89 -29.51
C ASP A 156 2.66 42.84 -30.72
N ILE A 157 3.04 44.14 -30.57
CA ILE A 157 2.95 45.07 -31.69
C ILE A 157 3.97 44.72 -32.78
N GLU A 158 5.23 44.37 -32.39
CA GLU A 158 6.28 44.02 -33.37
C GLU A 158 5.97 42.74 -34.16
N ASN A 159 5.23 41.79 -33.54
CA ASN A 159 4.85 40.52 -34.15
C ASN A 159 3.42 40.49 -34.70
N ASP A 160 2.70 41.64 -34.70
CA ASP A 160 1.30 41.79 -35.21
C ASP A 160 0.33 40.75 -34.60
N ARG A 161 0.43 40.50 -33.29
CA ARG A 161 -0.37 39.47 -32.62
C ARG A 161 -1.82 39.87 -32.32
N GLY A 162 -2.18 41.09 -32.57
CA GLY A 162 -3.54 41.62 -32.34
C GLY A 162 -3.83 42.03 -30.89
N TYR A 163 -4.85 42.89 -30.74
CA TYR A 163 -5.20 43.44 -29.42
C TYR A 163 -5.66 42.36 -28.41
N ALA A 164 -6.31 41.30 -28.89
CA ALA A 164 -6.79 40.20 -28.05
C ALA A 164 -5.65 39.50 -27.34
N TYR A 165 -4.49 39.37 -27.96
CA TYR A 165 -3.31 38.75 -27.36
C TYR A 165 -2.69 39.64 -26.28
N ALA A 166 -2.62 40.92 -26.45
CA ALA A 166 -2.10 41.87 -25.46
C ALA A 166 -2.91 41.92 -24.15
N ASN A 167 -4.12 41.36 -24.12
CA ASN A 167 -4.97 41.22 -22.94
C ASN A 167 -5.05 39.78 -22.44
N SER A 168 -4.43 38.80 -23.08
CA SER A 168 -4.61 37.35 -22.79
C SER A 168 -3.93 36.88 -21.49
N HIS A 169 -3.16 37.74 -20.80
CA HIS A 169 -2.51 37.39 -19.54
C HIS A 169 -3.47 37.38 -18.33
N TYR A 170 -4.79 37.50 -18.56
CA TYR A 170 -5.83 37.49 -17.53
C TYR A 170 -6.99 36.53 -17.89
N ILE A 171 -6.74 35.44 -18.56
CA ILE A 171 -7.76 34.44 -18.84
C ILE A 171 -7.47 33.20 -18.00
N ASP A 172 -8.06 33.19 -16.80
CA ASP A 172 -8.28 32.00 -16.00
C ASP A 172 -9.42 31.18 -16.67
N GLU A 173 -9.43 29.84 -16.50
CA GLU A 173 -10.40 28.92 -17.13
C GLU A 173 -11.88 29.30 -16.90
N GLU A 174 -12.20 30.06 -15.83
CA GLU A 174 -13.52 30.65 -15.63
C GLU A 174 -13.83 31.83 -16.58
N ALA A 175 -12.81 32.52 -17.08
CA ALA A 175 -12.99 33.62 -18.02
C ALA A 175 -13.45 33.14 -19.40
N ASP A 176 -13.16 31.91 -19.80
CA ASP A 176 -13.62 31.32 -21.07
C ASP A 176 -15.14 31.10 -21.06
N LYS A 177 -15.75 30.79 -19.92
CA LYS A 177 -17.20 30.78 -19.76
C LYS A 177 -17.80 32.18 -19.89
N ASN A 178 -17.11 33.20 -19.41
CA ASN A 178 -17.56 34.59 -19.47
C ASN A 178 -17.23 35.24 -20.81
N SER A 179 -16.26 34.75 -21.60
CA SER A 179 -16.00 35.26 -22.94
C SER A 179 -17.12 34.95 -23.91
N LYS A 180 -17.86 33.84 -23.73
CA LYS A 180 -19.07 33.52 -24.44
C LYS A 180 -20.22 34.53 -24.22
N GLU A 181 -20.22 35.17 -23.05
CA GLU A 181 -21.22 36.25 -22.74
C GLU A 181 -20.82 37.62 -23.27
N ARG A 182 -19.56 37.79 -23.73
CA ARG A 182 -18.99 39.10 -24.10
C ARG A 182 -19.08 39.43 -25.58
N LEU A 183 -19.40 38.45 -26.43
CA LEU A 183 -19.46 38.72 -27.86
C LEU A 183 -20.88 39.08 -28.24
N ILE A 184 -21.30 40.32 -28.26
CA ILE A 184 -22.29 40.77 -29.17
C ILE A 184 -22.79 42.19 -28.83
N ASN A 185 -22.08 43.14 -29.36
CA ASN A 185 -22.63 44.45 -29.74
C ASN A 185 -22.20 44.74 -31.19
N ILE A 186 -22.49 43.82 -32.08
CA ILE A 186 -22.16 43.99 -33.50
C ILE A 186 -23.46 44.12 -34.26
N ASP A 187 -23.84 45.34 -34.40
CA ASP A 187 -24.79 45.79 -35.41
C ASP A 187 -24.52 47.28 -35.72
N ASP A 188 -23.37 47.65 -36.08
CA ASP A 188 -23.03 49.01 -36.26
C ASP A 188 -22.43 49.38 -37.60
N GLU A 189 -22.85 48.73 -38.70
CA GLU A 189 -22.73 49.32 -40.00
C GLU A 189 -24.01 49.08 -40.81
N GLU A 190 -25.10 49.75 -40.45
CA GLU A 190 -26.10 50.04 -41.49
C GLU A 190 -25.53 51.10 -42.42
N PRO A 191 -25.57 50.87 -43.74
CA PRO A 191 -25.14 51.86 -44.74
C PRO A 191 -25.88 53.18 -44.54
N TYR A 192 -25.15 54.28 -44.62
CA TYR A 192 -25.65 55.67 -44.42
C TYR A 192 -26.93 55.98 -45.21
N GLN A 193 -27.31 55.21 -46.23
CA GLN A 193 -28.56 55.34 -47.02
C GLN A 193 -29.80 54.79 -46.32
N ALA A 194 -29.71 53.87 -45.39
CA ALA A 194 -30.85 53.32 -44.68
C ALA A 194 -31.39 54.33 -43.60
N PHE A 195 -30.56 55.18 -43.07
CA PHE A 195 -30.94 56.18 -42.06
C PHE A 195 -31.90 57.26 -42.58
N ALA A 196 -31.93 57.50 -43.88
CA ALA A 196 -32.73 58.57 -44.48
C ALA A 196 -34.28 58.31 -44.47
N ASN A 197 -34.67 57.05 -44.36
CA ASN A 197 -36.07 56.63 -44.49
C ASN A 197 -36.72 56.14 -43.17
N LYS A 198 -35.98 56.11 -42.02
CA LYS A 198 -36.52 55.69 -40.71
C LYS A 198 -37.38 56.77 -40.06
N SER A 199 -38.39 56.34 -39.30
CA SER A 199 -39.17 57.22 -38.46
C SER A 199 -38.31 57.85 -37.38
N ASP A 200 -38.73 59.00 -36.82
CA ASP A 200 -37.97 59.67 -35.75
C ASP A 200 -37.83 58.79 -34.49
N LEU A 201 -38.82 57.92 -34.23
CA LEU A 201 -38.78 56.95 -33.14
C LEU A 201 -37.72 55.86 -33.40
N GLU A 202 -37.65 55.32 -34.63
CA GLU A 202 -36.64 54.28 -34.99
C GLU A 202 -35.23 54.82 -34.87
N LYS A 203 -35.01 56.09 -35.21
CA LYS A 203 -33.72 56.77 -35.05
C LYS A 203 -33.35 56.92 -33.54
N GLU A 204 -34.34 57.27 -32.73
CA GLU A 204 -34.18 57.41 -31.27
C GLU A 204 -33.82 56.07 -30.65
N LEU A 205 -34.52 54.99 -31.03
CA LEU A 205 -34.24 53.61 -30.57
C LEU A 205 -32.83 53.13 -30.97
N ASP A 206 -32.39 53.44 -32.17
CA ASP A 206 -31.02 53.13 -32.66
C ASP A 206 -29.95 53.87 -31.87
N ILE A 207 -30.21 55.16 -31.50
CA ILE A 207 -29.28 55.93 -30.68
C ILE A 207 -29.22 55.34 -29.26
N LEU A 208 -30.36 54.97 -28.66
CA LEU A 208 -30.39 54.35 -27.36
C LEU A 208 -29.69 52.98 -27.35
N HIS A 209 -29.85 52.24 -28.46
CA HIS A 209 -29.11 50.98 -28.58
C HIS A 209 -27.63 51.18 -28.59
N LYS A 210 -27.12 52.15 -29.41
CA LYS A 210 -25.68 52.47 -29.45
C LYS A 210 -25.11 52.95 -28.12
N GLN A 211 -26.02 53.46 -27.22
CA GLN A 211 -25.69 53.84 -25.85
C GLN A 211 -25.79 52.70 -24.85
N GLY A 212 -26.13 51.47 -25.28
CA GLY A 212 -26.30 50.31 -24.38
C GLY A 212 -27.55 50.42 -23.49
N LYS A 213 -28.48 51.38 -23.75
CA LYS A 213 -29.63 51.66 -22.91
C LYS A 213 -30.82 50.74 -23.23
N ASN A 214 -30.56 49.44 -23.13
CA ASN A 214 -31.55 48.42 -23.51
C ASN A 214 -32.85 48.51 -22.69
N GLN A 215 -32.78 48.85 -21.38
CA GLN A 215 -33.95 48.98 -20.55
C GLN A 215 -34.81 50.17 -20.99
N GLU A 216 -34.23 51.31 -21.35
CA GLU A 216 -34.98 52.45 -21.88
C GLU A 216 -35.69 52.09 -23.18
N ILE A 217 -35.09 51.33 -24.09
CA ILE A 217 -35.72 50.82 -25.32
C ILE A 217 -36.92 49.94 -24.96
N ILE A 218 -36.77 49.04 -24.01
CA ILE A 218 -37.84 48.12 -23.58
C ILE A 218 -39.01 48.95 -23.02
N ASP A 219 -38.75 49.92 -22.18
CA ASP A 219 -39.78 50.76 -21.55
C ASP A 219 -40.53 51.64 -22.59
N ILE A 220 -39.80 52.22 -23.52
CA ILE A 220 -40.39 53.03 -24.62
C ILE A 220 -41.30 52.18 -25.47
N ILE A 221 -40.80 51.05 -25.98
CA ILE A 221 -41.59 50.22 -26.92
C ILE A 221 -42.81 49.62 -26.21
N ASN A 222 -42.65 49.12 -24.98
CA ASN A 222 -43.78 48.60 -24.21
C ASN A 222 -44.87 49.64 -23.84
N SER A 223 -44.53 50.93 -23.93
CA SER A 223 -45.53 52.05 -23.74
C SER A 223 -46.27 52.48 -25.01
N LEU A 224 -45.81 51.93 -26.18
CA LEU A 224 -46.45 52.28 -27.47
C LEU A 224 -47.83 51.61 -27.59
N PRO A 225 -48.79 52.27 -28.33
CA PRO A 225 -50.04 51.68 -28.78
C PRO A 225 -49.75 50.46 -29.70
N GLU A 226 -50.59 49.44 -29.67
CA GLU A 226 -50.46 48.22 -30.44
C GLU A 226 -50.41 48.51 -31.95
N GLU A 227 -51.08 49.61 -32.42
CA GLU A 227 -51.10 50.07 -33.82
C GLU A 227 -49.75 50.63 -34.31
N ASP A 228 -48.86 50.99 -33.41
CA ASP A 228 -47.52 51.52 -33.73
C ASP A 228 -46.43 50.44 -33.65
N LEU A 229 -46.75 49.24 -33.25
CA LEU A 229 -45.85 48.09 -33.17
C LEU A 229 -45.76 47.39 -34.52
N ASN A 230 -44.72 47.69 -35.25
CA ASN A 230 -44.41 47.01 -36.53
C ASN A 230 -43.28 45.99 -36.33
N TYR A 231 -42.95 45.26 -37.42
CA TYR A 231 -41.91 44.24 -37.42
C TYR A 231 -40.54 44.78 -36.96
N ASP A 232 -40.11 45.96 -37.45
CA ASP A 232 -38.83 46.55 -37.15
C ASP A 232 -38.74 46.99 -35.65
N ILE A 233 -39.79 47.61 -35.15
CA ILE A 233 -39.87 48.04 -33.75
C ILE A 233 -39.88 46.83 -32.80
N LEU A 234 -40.63 45.76 -33.09
CA LEU A 234 -40.66 44.54 -32.31
C LEU A 234 -39.30 43.77 -32.38
N GLY A 235 -38.65 43.84 -33.55
CA GLY A 235 -37.31 43.33 -33.73
C GLY A 235 -36.27 44.04 -32.86
N LYS A 236 -36.41 45.41 -32.71
CA LYS A 236 -35.56 46.18 -31.78
C LYS A 236 -35.88 45.86 -30.32
N LEU A 237 -37.16 45.63 -29.97
CA LEU A 237 -37.56 45.21 -28.61
C LEU A 237 -36.93 43.85 -28.26
N ALA A 238 -36.98 42.89 -29.15
CA ALA A 238 -36.41 41.57 -28.90
C ALA A 238 -34.91 41.65 -28.72
N ARG A 239 -34.25 42.46 -29.56
CA ARG A 239 -32.79 42.72 -29.41
C ARG A 239 -32.49 43.34 -28.04
N ALA A 240 -33.26 44.33 -27.64
CA ALA A 240 -33.09 44.99 -26.35
C ALA A 240 -33.28 44.00 -25.18
N TYR A 241 -34.27 43.10 -25.27
CA TYR A 241 -34.43 42.03 -24.30
C TYR A 241 -33.22 41.07 -24.28
N ASN A 242 -32.71 40.64 -25.42
CA ASN A 242 -31.55 39.76 -25.53
C ASN A 242 -30.31 40.40 -24.89
N ASN A 243 -30.05 41.67 -25.25
CA ASN A 243 -28.89 42.40 -24.75
C ASN A 243 -29.00 42.76 -23.24
N ASN A 244 -30.23 42.68 -22.69
CA ASN A 244 -30.49 42.86 -21.26
C ASN A 244 -30.57 41.55 -20.50
N GLY A 245 -30.11 40.42 -21.08
CA GLY A 245 -30.14 39.08 -20.47
C GLY A 245 -31.54 38.45 -20.35
N GLN A 246 -32.60 39.11 -20.93
CA GLN A 246 -34.00 38.67 -20.85
C GLN A 246 -34.35 37.82 -22.13
N CYS A 247 -33.55 36.79 -22.40
CA CYS A 247 -33.63 36.03 -23.64
C CYS A 247 -35.00 35.34 -23.85
N GLU A 248 -35.68 34.94 -22.78
CA GLU A 248 -37.02 34.34 -22.85
C GLU A 248 -38.10 35.32 -23.32
N GLU A 249 -38.04 36.56 -22.87
CA GLU A 249 -38.90 37.64 -23.29
C GLU A 249 -38.65 38.05 -24.76
N GLY A 250 -37.35 38.14 -25.10
CA GLY A 250 -36.90 38.35 -26.46
C GLY A 250 -37.44 37.28 -27.40
N LEU A 251 -37.32 36.01 -27.00
CA LEU A 251 -37.82 34.86 -27.75
C LEU A 251 -39.31 34.91 -27.96
N LYS A 252 -40.13 35.29 -26.95
CA LYS A 252 -41.58 35.43 -27.07
C LYS A 252 -41.95 36.47 -28.13
N VAL A 253 -41.28 37.61 -28.12
CA VAL A 253 -41.50 38.68 -29.11
C VAL A 253 -41.13 38.19 -30.50
N LEU A 254 -39.97 37.56 -30.66
CA LEU A 254 -39.52 37.04 -31.96
C LEU A 254 -40.46 35.99 -32.50
N LEU A 255 -40.89 35.04 -31.67
CA LEU A 255 -41.80 33.99 -32.13
C LEU A 255 -43.19 34.51 -32.54
N SER A 256 -43.62 35.65 -32.01
CA SER A 256 -44.86 36.32 -32.47
C SER A 256 -44.73 36.88 -33.89
N LEU A 257 -43.50 37.12 -34.37
CA LEU A 257 -43.18 37.62 -35.70
C LEU A 257 -42.81 36.50 -36.69
N LYS A 258 -43.05 35.27 -36.36
CA LYS A 258 -42.53 34.08 -37.07
C LYS A 258 -42.91 34.08 -38.56
N ASP A 259 -44.14 34.41 -38.96
CA ASP A 259 -44.62 34.32 -40.33
C ASP A 259 -43.85 35.24 -41.32
N GLU A 260 -43.38 36.39 -40.79
CA GLU A 260 -42.58 37.36 -41.54
C GLU A 260 -41.07 37.04 -41.37
N GLY A 261 -40.66 36.72 -40.14
CA GLY A 261 -39.28 36.55 -39.72
C GLY A 261 -38.58 35.33 -40.27
N GLU A 262 -39.26 34.19 -40.57
CA GLU A 262 -38.63 32.97 -41.10
C GLU A 262 -37.80 33.16 -42.39
N LYS A 263 -38.03 34.28 -43.10
CA LYS A 263 -37.32 34.62 -44.36
C LYS A 263 -36.25 35.70 -44.16
N ASP A 264 -36.12 36.21 -42.95
CA ASP A 264 -35.14 37.22 -42.57
C ASP A 264 -33.96 36.59 -41.83
N SER A 265 -32.72 36.81 -42.31
CA SER A 265 -31.51 36.26 -41.68
C SER A 265 -31.29 36.78 -40.28
N LEU A 266 -31.48 38.10 -40.08
CA LEU A 266 -31.31 38.76 -38.78
C LEU A 266 -32.32 38.27 -37.74
N TRP A 267 -33.60 38.07 -38.18
CA TRP A 267 -34.58 37.47 -37.27
C TRP A 267 -34.18 36.04 -36.84
N ASN A 268 -33.74 35.20 -37.78
CA ASN A 268 -33.27 33.85 -37.49
C ASN A 268 -32.07 33.90 -36.56
N PHE A 269 -31.11 34.83 -36.79
CA PHE A 269 -29.98 35.05 -35.88
C PHE A 269 -30.47 35.37 -34.48
N ARG A 270 -31.36 36.36 -34.30
CA ARG A 270 -31.86 36.78 -33.00
C ARG A 270 -32.64 35.66 -32.27
N VAL A 271 -33.38 34.84 -32.98
CA VAL A 271 -34.06 33.67 -32.41
C VAL A 271 -33.05 32.63 -31.95
N GLY A 272 -32.05 32.31 -32.79
CA GLY A 272 -30.94 31.39 -32.43
C GLY A 272 -30.21 31.88 -31.19
N TYR A 273 -29.91 33.18 -31.16
CA TYR A 273 -29.30 33.84 -29.99
C TYR A 273 -30.12 33.69 -28.73
N SER A 274 -31.43 34.02 -28.77
CA SER A 274 -32.32 33.87 -27.63
C SER A 274 -32.39 32.46 -27.08
N TYR A 275 -32.41 31.45 -27.97
CA TYR A 275 -32.35 30.04 -27.56
C TYR A 275 -31.04 29.69 -26.93
N TYR A 276 -29.90 30.12 -27.51
CA TYR A 276 -28.57 29.77 -27.06
C TYR A 276 -28.27 30.35 -25.68
N TYR A 277 -28.57 31.65 -25.45
CA TYR A 277 -28.28 32.35 -24.19
C TYR A 277 -29.40 32.27 -23.16
N SER A 278 -30.48 31.55 -23.44
CA SER A 278 -31.51 31.30 -22.43
C SER A 278 -30.94 30.46 -21.26
N GLU A 279 -31.28 30.84 -20.02
CA GLU A 279 -30.94 30.00 -18.85
C GLU A 279 -31.41 28.54 -19.00
N LYS A 280 -32.52 28.33 -19.71
CA LYS A 280 -33.06 27.01 -19.99
C LYS A 280 -32.18 26.17 -20.93
N ALA A 281 -31.29 26.77 -21.73
CA ALA A 281 -30.37 26.04 -22.57
C ALA A 281 -29.41 25.16 -21.79
N LYS A 282 -29.07 25.55 -20.57
CA LYS A 282 -28.23 24.76 -19.66
C LYS A 282 -28.90 23.45 -19.24
N GLU A 283 -30.23 23.47 -19.04
CA GLU A 283 -30.96 22.32 -18.51
C GLU A 283 -31.72 21.53 -19.59
N ASN A 284 -32.11 22.18 -20.73
CA ASN A 284 -32.89 21.57 -21.78
C ASN A 284 -32.13 21.45 -23.11
N PRO A 285 -31.74 20.23 -23.52
CA PRO A 285 -31.04 20.00 -24.80
C PRO A 285 -31.78 20.54 -26.03
N GLU A 286 -33.13 20.63 -26.02
CA GLU A 286 -33.90 21.09 -27.14
C GLU A 286 -33.61 22.55 -27.50
N TYR A 287 -33.18 23.35 -26.53
CA TYR A 287 -32.83 24.76 -26.76
C TYR A 287 -31.58 24.88 -27.67
N LEU A 288 -30.56 24.06 -27.46
CA LEU A 288 -29.38 24.05 -28.36
C LEU A 288 -29.73 23.54 -29.77
N GLU A 289 -30.58 22.54 -29.87
CA GLU A 289 -31.04 22.04 -31.16
C GLU A 289 -31.89 23.09 -31.93
N GLU A 290 -32.76 23.85 -31.25
CA GLU A 290 -33.48 24.98 -31.87
C GLU A 290 -32.48 26.11 -32.21
N ALA A 291 -31.54 26.47 -31.33
CA ALA A 291 -30.51 27.47 -31.66
C ALA A 291 -29.75 27.09 -32.91
N LYS A 292 -29.28 25.84 -32.99
CA LYS A 292 -28.63 25.30 -34.21
C LYS A 292 -29.48 25.52 -35.45
N LYS A 293 -30.72 25.11 -35.44
CA LYS A 293 -31.63 25.17 -36.54
C LYS A 293 -31.82 26.60 -37.05
N TYR A 294 -31.97 27.56 -36.13
CA TYR A 294 -32.17 28.95 -36.52
C TYR A 294 -30.86 29.60 -36.98
N PHE A 295 -29.72 29.27 -36.44
CA PHE A 295 -28.44 29.76 -36.98
C PHE A 295 -28.08 29.12 -38.31
N GLU A 296 -28.34 27.83 -38.53
CA GLU A 296 -28.22 27.19 -39.83
C GLU A 296 -29.10 27.91 -40.87
N ARG A 297 -30.35 28.22 -40.47
CA ARG A 297 -31.27 28.95 -41.35
C ARG A 297 -30.86 30.39 -41.59
N CYS A 298 -30.30 31.06 -40.61
CA CYS A 298 -29.71 32.39 -40.74
C CYS A 298 -28.63 32.40 -41.85
N LEU A 299 -27.66 31.48 -41.78
CA LEU A 299 -26.56 31.38 -42.75
C LEU A 299 -26.99 30.88 -44.12
N GLU A 300 -28.06 30.06 -44.20
CA GLU A 300 -28.69 29.73 -45.50
C GLU A 300 -29.27 30.96 -46.21
N LEU A 301 -29.84 31.90 -45.46
CA LEU A 301 -30.43 33.11 -46.00
C LEU A 301 -29.39 34.17 -46.29
N ASN A 302 -28.43 34.35 -45.41
CA ASN A 302 -27.31 35.26 -45.59
C ASN A 302 -25.99 34.61 -45.05
N PRO A 303 -25.15 34.03 -45.95
CA PRO A 303 -23.89 33.40 -45.56
C PRO A 303 -22.87 34.35 -44.90
N ASN A 304 -23.10 35.63 -44.97
CA ASN A 304 -22.23 36.66 -44.40
C ASN A 304 -22.90 37.42 -43.28
N GLU A 305 -23.95 36.83 -42.65
CA GLU A 305 -24.55 37.43 -41.45
C GLU A 305 -23.52 37.57 -40.35
N PRO A 306 -23.29 38.77 -39.82
CA PRO A 306 -22.29 38.98 -38.76
C PRO A 306 -22.50 38.03 -37.63
N ASP A 307 -21.41 37.41 -37.12
CA ASP A 307 -21.35 36.45 -36.02
C ASP A 307 -22.24 35.19 -36.15
N GLY A 308 -22.93 35.02 -37.23
CA GLY A 308 -23.81 33.87 -37.46
C GLY A 308 -23.05 32.55 -37.51
N ASP A 309 -21.88 32.53 -38.15
CA ASP A 309 -20.98 31.40 -38.23
C ASP A 309 -20.27 31.16 -36.89
N VAL A 310 -19.87 32.18 -36.17
CA VAL A 310 -19.22 32.09 -34.86
C VAL A 310 -20.17 31.44 -33.83
N LEU A 311 -21.42 31.95 -33.76
CA LEU A 311 -22.39 31.38 -32.81
C LEU A 311 -22.82 29.96 -33.17
N LEU A 312 -23.01 29.68 -34.47
CA LEU A 312 -23.30 28.32 -34.93
C LEU A 312 -22.17 27.35 -34.59
N ARG A 313 -20.92 27.79 -34.70
CA ARG A 313 -19.74 27.01 -34.32
C ARG A 313 -19.80 26.67 -32.84
N TRP A 314 -20.07 27.65 -31.97
CA TRP A 314 -20.19 27.41 -30.52
C TRP A 314 -21.32 26.45 -30.16
N VAL A 315 -22.47 26.60 -30.86
CA VAL A 315 -23.59 25.65 -30.68
C VAL A 315 -23.18 24.24 -31.09
N TYR A 316 -22.44 24.08 -32.21
CA TYR A 316 -21.92 22.76 -32.59
C TYR A 316 -20.94 22.21 -31.54
N SER A 317 -20.00 23.01 -31.02
CA SER A 317 -19.07 22.60 -29.95
C SER A 317 -19.83 22.15 -28.71
N ASP A 318 -20.82 22.91 -28.25
CA ASP A 318 -21.63 22.56 -27.08
C ASP A 318 -22.48 21.30 -27.29
N LEU A 319 -23.02 21.10 -28.48
CA LEU A 319 -23.70 19.85 -28.86
C LEU A 319 -22.72 18.68 -28.92
N GLY A 320 -21.52 18.89 -29.45
CA GLY A 320 -20.45 17.90 -29.45
C GLY A 320 -20.10 17.45 -28.05
N ASN A 321 -19.85 18.41 -27.12
CA ASN A 321 -19.56 18.13 -25.74
C ASN A 321 -20.67 17.32 -25.03
N ARG A 322 -21.94 17.71 -25.24
CA ARG A 322 -23.07 16.95 -24.69
C ARG A 322 -23.15 15.52 -25.25
N LYS A 323 -22.80 15.33 -26.54
CA LYS A 323 -22.76 13.98 -27.11
C LYS A 323 -21.65 13.13 -26.54
N LEU A 324 -20.49 13.72 -26.18
CA LEU A 324 -19.46 13.02 -25.45
C LEU A 324 -19.95 12.58 -24.06
N ASP A 325 -20.64 13.46 -23.34
CA ASP A 325 -21.22 13.13 -22.02
C ASP A 325 -22.29 12.02 -22.12
N GLU A 326 -22.99 11.92 -23.28
CA GLU A 326 -23.93 10.85 -23.58
C GLU A 326 -23.25 9.57 -24.11
N GLU A 327 -21.92 9.53 -24.17
CA GLU A 327 -21.08 8.43 -24.74
C GLU A 327 -21.38 8.16 -26.22
N LYS A 328 -21.90 9.16 -26.94
CA LYS A 328 -22.18 9.10 -28.37
C LYS A 328 -21.07 9.73 -29.21
N ASN A 329 -19.91 9.13 -29.14
CA ASN A 329 -18.68 9.70 -29.69
C ASN A 329 -18.79 10.05 -31.19
N ASP A 330 -19.36 9.19 -32.02
CA ASP A 330 -19.47 9.44 -33.46
C ASP A 330 -20.31 10.71 -33.77
N GLU A 331 -21.45 10.90 -33.09
CA GLU A 331 -22.28 12.10 -33.20
C GLU A 331 -21.54 13.34 -32.68
N ALA A 332 -20.76 13.21 -31.61
CA ALA A 332 -19.96 14.30 -31.06
C ALA A 332 -18.94 14.80 -32.07
N PHE A 333 -18.17 13.90 -32.66
CA PHE A 333 -17.15 14.25 -33.65
C PHE A 333 -17.75 14.81 -34.94
N GLU A 334 -18.98 14.40 -35.34
CA GLU A 334 -19.69 15.05 -36.43
C GLU A 334 -19.97 16.54 -36.14
N TYR A 335 -20.35 16.87 -34.91
CA TYR A 335 -20.54 18.25 -34.50
C TYR A 335 -19.24 19.04 -34.43
N PHE A 336 -18.19 18.53 -33.82
CA PHE A 336 -16.88 19.20 -33.80
C PHE A 336 -16.32 19.43 -35.21
N GLN A 337 -16.53 18.47 -36.11
CA GLN A 337 -16.12 18.67 -37.50
C GLN A 337 -16.93 19.78 -38.18
N LYS A 338 -18.23 19.89 -37.95
CA LYS A 338 -19.05 21.00 -38.46
C LYS A 338 -18.59 22.34 -37.88
N ALA A 339 -18.23 22.38 -36.58
CA ALA A 339 -17.65 23.56 -35.97
C ALA A 339 -16.34 23.95 -36.67
N ARG A 340 -15.47 22.95 -36.93
CA ARG A 340 -14.21 23.15 -37.63
C ARG A 340 -14.38 23.67 -39.08
N ASP A 341 -15.39 23.16 -39.78
CA ASP A 341 -15.71 23.56 -41.18
C ASP A 341 -16.20 25.01 -41.25
N LEU A 342 -16.75 25.56 -40.18
CA LEU A 342 -17.16 26.98 -40.08
C LEU A 342 -16.02 27.94 -39.74
N ALA A 343 -14.90 27.43 -39.21
CA ALA A 343 -13.76 28.25 -38.85
C ALA A 343 -13.12 28.90 -40.09
N LYS A 344 -13.00 30.21 -40.07
CA LYS A 344 -12.55 30.99 -41.23
C LYS A 344 -11.17 31.60 -41.05
N ASP A 345 -10.85 32.07 -39.90
CA ASP A 345 -9.56 32.65 -39.60
C ASP A 345 -8.65 31.69 -38.81
N THR A 346 -7.39 32.10 -38.62
CA THR A 346 -6.40 31.26 -37.96
C THR A 346 -6.75 30.98 -36.48
N ASP A 347 -7.29 31.96 -35.78
CA ASP A 347 -7.63 31.85 -34.35
C ASP A 347 -8.83 30.89 -34.18
N ASP A 348 -9.84 31.00 -35.02
CA ASP A 348 -10.97 30.07 -35.08
C ASP A 348 -10.52 28.65 -35.36
N ILE A 349 -9.58 28.47 -36.30
CA ILE A 349 -9.02 27.16 -36.63
C ILE A 349 -8.25 26.59 -35.41
N ILE A 350 -7.40 27.37 -34.80
CA ILE A 350 -6.69 26.97 -33.57
C ILE A 350 -7.67 26.56 -32.47
N ALA A 351 -8.74 27.32 -32.25
CA ALA A 351 -9.74 27.02 -31.26
C ALA A 351 -10.41 25.65 -31.51
N THR A 352 -10.90 25.44 -32.75
CA THR A 352 -11.58 24.19 -33.09
C THR A 352 -10.65 22.97 -33.18
N GLU A 353 -9.40 23.14 -33.59
CA GLU A 353 -8.39 22.09 -33.51
C GLU A 353 -8.10 21.71 -32.03
N SER A 354 -8.08 22.70 -31.14
CA SER A 354 -7.90 22.48 -29.72
C SER A 354 -9.09 21.76 -29.07
N GLU A 355 -10.32 22.13 -29.47
CA GLU A 355 -11.53 21.43 -29.02
C GLU A 355 -11.53 19.96 -29.48
N LEU A 356 -11.15 19.71 -30.75
CA LEU A 356 -11.01 18.35 -31.28
C LEU A 356 -9.94 17.56 -30.51
N ALA A 357 -8.80 18.18 -30.24
CA ALA A 357 -7.73 17.55 -29.45
C ALA A 357 -8.24 17.15 -28.06
N TRP A 358 -8.88 18.08 -27.36
CA TRP A 358 -9.48 17.80 -26.06
C TRP A 358 -10.54 16.68 -26.12
N ALA A 359 -11.41 16.69 -27.16
CA ALA A 359 -12.41 15.66 -27.31
C ALA A 359 -11.81 14.28 -27.57
N TYR A 360 -10.74 14.19 -28.35
CA TYR A 360 -9.98 12.95 -28.52
C TYR A 360 -9.25 12.50 -27.26
N ASP A 361 -8.66 13.42 -26.50
CA ASP A 361 -8.07 13.12 -25.18
C ASP A 361 -9.11 12.57 -24.20
N TYR A 362 -10.32 13.17 -24.19
CA TYR A 362 -11.42 12.73 -23.34
C TYR A 362 -11.80 11.25 -23.59
N ILE A 363 -11.80 10.81 -24.86
CA ILE A 363 -12.05 9.40 -25.21
C ILE A 363 -10.78 8.54 -25.23
N LYS A 364 -9.62 9.10 -24.83
CA LYS A 364 -8.31 8.46 -24.79
C LYS A 364 -7.76 8.01 -26.14
N ASP A 365 -8.16 8.67 -27.24
CA ASP A 365 -7.54 8.52 -28.57
C ASP A 365 -6.39 9.53 -28.70
N PHE A 366 -5.32 9.27 -27.94
CA PHE A 366 -4.20 10.18 -27.79
C PHE A 366 -3.43 10.44 -29.11
N GLU A 367 -3.44 9.49 -30.03
CA GLU A 367 -2.81 9.67 -31.34
C GLU A 367 -3.50 10.77 -32.15
N LYS A 368 -4.83 10.77 -32.20
CA LYS A 368 -5.57 11.82 -32.89
C LYS A 368 -5.53 13.15 -32.15
N ALA A 369 -5.63 13.13 -30.85
CA ALA A 369 -5.44 14.31 -30.02
C ALA A 369 -4.11 15.00 -30.35
N TYR A 370 -3.03 14.22 -30.40
CA TYR A 370 -1.70 14.74 -30.77
C TYR A 370 -1.65 15.34 -32.18
N GLU A 371 -2.32 14.73 -33.17
CA GLU A 371 -2.40 15.28 -34.57
C GLU A 371 -3.06 16.67 -34.58
N HIS A 372 -4.13 16.87 -33.85
CA HIS A 372 -4.83 18.14 -33.73
C HIS A 372 -4.01 19.19 -32.97
N LEU A 373 -3.32 18.79 -31.87
CA LEU A 373 -2.41 19.67 -31.13
C LEU A 373 -1.22 20.11 -32.01
N GLN A 374 -0.66 19.21 -32.84
CA GLN A 374 0.39 19.56 -33.78
C GLN A 374 -0.11 20.55 -34.86
N THR A 375 -1.37 20.45 -35.26
CA THR A 375 -1.98 21.42 -36.15
C THR A 375 -2.08 22.79 -35.52
N ALA A 376 -2.52 22.87 -34.27
CA ALA A 376 -2.57 24.12 -33.50
C ALA A 376 -1.18 24.76 -33.34
N ILE A 377 -0.13 23.96 -33.05
CA ILE A 377 1.27 24.42 -33.02
C ILE A 377 1.69 25.01 -34.36
N SER A 378 1.39 24.30 -35.47
CA SER A 378 1.79 24.75 -36.82
C SER A 378 1.16 26.08 -37.22
N LEU A 379 0.03 26.41 -36.59
CA LEU A 379 -0.72 27.67 -36.78
C LEU A 379 -0.27 28.76 -35.80
N GLY A 380 0.71 28.45 -34.89
CA GLY A 380 1.35 29.44 -34.01
C GLY A 380 0.88 29.41 -32.55
N ARG A 381 0.00 28.47 -32.15
CA ARG A 381 -0.37 28.35 -30.74
C ARG A 381 0.85 27.94 -29.89
N ASN A 382 1.12 28.66 -28.82
CA ASN A 382 2.21 28.38 -27.88
C ASN A 382 1.88 28.97 -26.51
N ASP A 383 0.99 28.31 -25.79
CA ASP A 383 0.49 28.76 -24.49
C ASP A 383 0.51 27.63 -23.45
N ILE A 384 0.23 28.01 -22.21
CA ILE A 384 0.17 27.06 -21.06
C ILE A 384 -0.77 25.90 -21.34
N TRP A 385 -1.95 26.16 -21.93
CA TRP A 385 -2.93 25.13 -22.20
C TRP A 385 -2.39 24.10 -23.19
N LEU A 386 -1.81 24.57 -24.32
CA LEU A 386 -1.26 23.67 -25.34
C LEU A 386 -0.19 22.72 -24.78
N HIS A 387 0.79 23.26 -24.04
CA HIS A 387 1.87 22.44 -23.47
C HIS A 387 1.36 21.48 -22.41
N SER A 388 0.31 21.85 -21.68
CA SER A 388 -0.34 20.96 -20.70
C SER A 388 -1.08 19.81 -21.40
N GLU A 389 -1.83 20.08 -22.45
CA GLU A 389 -2.54 19.05 -23.24
C GLU A 389 -1.55 18.14 -24.00
N LEU A 390 -0.48 18.72 -24.56
CA LEU A 390 0.59 17.93 -25.16
C LEU A 390 1.24 17.00 -24.14
N GLY A 391 1.55 17.51 -22.98
CA GLY A 391 2.11 16.73 -21.90
C GLY A 391 1.17 15.57 -21.51
N PHE A 392 -0.13 15.85 -21.37
CA PHE A 392 -1.13 14.85 -21.03
C PHE A 392 -1.26 13.79 -22.13
N CYS A 393 -1.40 14.23 -23.37
CA CYS A 393 -1.53 13.38 -24.57
C CYS A 393 -0.30 12.46 -24.74
N LEU A 394 0.92 13.02 -24.66
CA LEU A 394 2.16 12.25 -24.76
C LEU A 394 2.32 11.25 -23.62
N GLY A 395 1.90 11.62 -22.40
CA GLY A 395 1.82 10.69 -21.27
C GLY A 395 0.90 9.51 -21.54
N GLY A 396 -0.28 9.76 -22.11
CA GLY A 396 -1.23 8.73 -22.54
C GLY A 396 -0.70 7.82 -23.66
N MET A 397 0.19 8.35 -24.51
CA MET A 397 0.91 7.57 -25.54
C MET A 397 2.14 6.83 -24.99
N ASN A 398 2.37 6.83 -23.68
CA ASN A 398 3.56 6.29 -22.99
C ASN A 398 4.90 6.92 -23.43
N LYS A 399 4.87 8.15 -23.98
CA LYS A 399 6.06 8.94 -24.33
C LYS A 399 6.44 9.84 -23.16
N TYR A 400 6.85 9.20 -22.05
CA TYR A 400 6.98 9.85 -20.76
C TYR A 400 8.02 10.99 -20.74
N GLU A 401 9.17 10.81 -21.40
CA GLU A 401 10.21 11.83 -21.45
C GLU A 401 9.76 13.08 -22.23
N ASP A 402 9.08 12.88 -23.35
CA ASP A 402 8.53 13.99 -24.14
C ASP A 402 7.41 14.70 -23.37
N SER A 403 6.56 13.94 -22.68
CA SER A 403 5.50 14.46 -21.81
C SER A 403 6.06 15.37 -20.71
N ILE A 404 7.13 14.93 -20.05
CA ILE A 404 7.82 15.73 -19.02
C ILE A 404 8.30 17.05 -19.59
N LEU A 405 8.92 17.05 -20.78
CA LEU A 405 9.41 18.28 -21.39
C LEU A 405 8.29 19.28 -21.69
N GLU A 406 7.12 18.78 -22.07
CA GLU A 406 5.98 19.65 -22.35
C GLU A 406 5.36 20.22 -21.07
N PHE A 407 5.27 19.44 -19.98
CA PHE A 407 4.85 19.97 -18.68
C PHE A 407 5.87 20.95 -18.09
N GLU A 408 7.18 20.70 -18.24
CA GLU A 408 8.22 21.65 -17.84
C GLU A 408 8.10 22.98 -18.59
N LYS A 409 7.75 22.95 -19.88
CA LYS A 409 7.44 24.18 -20.64
C LYS A 409 6.19 24.88 -20.13
N ALA A 410 5.13 24.13 -19.78
CA ALA A 410 3.96 24.75 -19.18
C ALA A 410 4.29 25.50 -17.90
N ILE A 411 5.19 24.95 -17.05
CA ILE A 411 5.70 25.61 -15.86
C ILE A 411 6.55 26.84 -16.22
N GLU A 412 7.42 26.75 -17.22
CA GLU A 412 8.22 27.90 -17.69
C GLU A 412 7.34 29.04 -18.20
N LEU A 413 6.17 28.73 -18.77
CA LEU A 413 5.15 29.68 -19.18
C LEU A 413 4.28 30.21 -18.05
N GLY A 414 4.50 29.75 -16.81
CA GLY A 414 3.83 30.25 -15.62
C GLY A 414 2.76 29.35 -15.02
N ARG A 415 2.63 28.09 -15.44
CA ARG A 415 1.74 27.14 -14.77
C ARG A 415 2.34 26.73 -13.44
N ASP A 416 1.61 26.99 -12.34
CA ASP A 416 2.06 26.70 -10.99
C ASP A 416 0.88 26.22 -10.13
N ASP A 417 0.30 25.07 -10.54
CA ASP A 417 -0.77 24.41 -9.80
C ASP A 417 -0.37 23.00 -9.34
N SER A 418 -1.04 22.46 -8.34
CA SER A 418 -0.77 21.10 -7.81
C SER A 418 -0.92 20.05 -8.91
N TRP A 419 -1.82 20.24 -9.87
CA TRP A 419 -2.09 19.31 -10.94
C TRP A 419 -0.87 19.04 -11.84
N VAL A 420 -0.13 20.08 -12.25
CA VAL A 420 1.06 19.91 -13.11
C VAL A 420 2.15 19.15 -12.39
N TYR A 421 2.38 19.45 -11.12
CA TYR A 421 3.35 18.72 -10.30
C TYR A 421 2.93 17.28 -10.03
N ALA A 422 1.63 17.03 -9.84
CA ALA A 422 1.07 15.69 -9.73
C ALA A 422 1.33 14.87 -11.01
N LYS A 423 1.13 15.47 -12.18
CA LYS A 423 1.42 14.82 -13.48
C LYS A 423 2.89 14.51 -13.66
N LEU A 424 3.78 15.48 -13.36
CA LEU A 424 5.22 15.26 -13.41
C LEU A 424 5.66 14.17 -12.42
N GLY A 425 5.14 14.19 -11.19
CA GLY A 425 5.39 13.14 -10.21
C GLY A 425 5.00 11.75 -10.72
N ALA A 426 3.81 11.64 -11.31
CA ALA A 426 3.33 10.39 -11.90
C ALA A 426 4.21 9.90 -13.05
N LEU A 427 4.61 10.78 -13.96
CA LEU A 427 5.49 10.45 -15.08
C LEU A 427 6.89 10.00 -14.62
N TYR A 428 7.46 10.68 -13.64
CA TYR A 428 8.73 10.26 -13.06
C TYR A 428 8.62 8.92 -12.32
N LYS A 429 7.48 8.64 -11.71
CA LYS A 429 7.18 7.34 -11.08
C LYS A 429 7.14 6.22 -12.13
N GLU A 430 6.46 6.44 -13.28
CA GLU A 430 6.44 5.48 -14.39
C GLU A 430 7.84 5.20 -14.99
N LEU A 431 8.73 6.19 -14.93
CA LEU A 431 10.14 6.04 -15.32
C LEU A 431 11.03 5.48 -14.20
N GLU A 432 10.46 5.05 -13.09
CA GLU A 432 11.16 4.58 -11.89
C GLU A 432 12.17 5.60 -11.31
N LYS A 433 12.01 6.88 -11.64
CA LYS A 433 12.81 7.99 -11.11
C LYS A 433 12.19 8.56 -9.84
N TYR A 434 12.14 7.73 -8.82
CA TYR A 434 11.36 7.99 -7.60
C TYR A 434 11.78 9.25 -6.84
N ASP A 435 13.09 9.60 -6.80
CA ASP A 435 13.58 10.84 -6.19
C ASP A 435 12.93 12.08 -6.82
N LYS A 436 12.80 12.08 -8.16
CA LYS A 436 12.17 13.18 -8.88
C LYS A 436 10.65 13.17 -8.73
N ALA A 437 10.05 11.99 -8.68
CA ALA A 437 8.62 11.84 -8.39
C ALA A 437 8.30 12.45 -7.01
N LEU A 438 9.09 12.10 -6.00
CA LEU A 438 8.96 12.64 -4.65
C LEU A 438 9.13 14.17 -4.62
N GLU A 439 10.14 14.71 -5.30
CA GLU A 439 10.38 16.16 -5.38
C GLU A 439 9.16 16.90 -5.96
N ASN A 440 8.59 16.38 -7.08
CA ASN A 440 7.46 17.04 -7.72
C ASN A 440 6.17 16.90 -6.89
N TYR A 441 5.89 15.74 -6.31
CA TYR A 441 4.73 15.60 -5.42
C TYR A 441 4.83 16.52 -4.19
N LEU A 442 6.02 16.71 -3.62
CA LEU A 442 6.20 17.63 -2.51
C LEU A 442 5.98 19.09 -2.93
N LYS A 443 6.43 19.50 -4.14
CA LYS A 443 6.12 20.82 -4.69
C LYS A 443 4.61 21.00 -4.90
N GLY A 444 3.93 20.02 -5.44
CA GLY A 444 2.48 20.07 -5.60
C GLY A 444 1.74 20.20 -4.27
N LEU A 445 2.24 19.55 -3.22
CA LEU A 445 1.68 19.65 -1.86
C LEU A 445 2.00 20.99 -1.17
N GLU A 446 3.08 21.70 -1.60
CA GLU A 446 3.35 23.06 -1.16
C GLU A 446 2.35 24.06 -1.75
N VAL A 447 1.91 23.81 -3.00
CA VAL A 447 0.89 24.63 -3.68
C VAL A 447 -0.52 24.34 -3.15
N ASP A 448 -0.88 23.04 -3.06
CA ASP A 448 -2.14 22.61 -2.47
C ASP A 448 -1.90 21.56 -1.37
N PRO A 449 -1.89 21.99 -0.10
CA PRO A 449 -1.66 21.10 1.04
C PRO A 449 -2.76 20.04 1.27
N GLU A 450 -3.91 20.16 0.61
CA GLU A 450 -5.06 19.26 0.76
C GLU A 450 -5.29 18.37 -0.46
N ASP A 451 -4.42 18.44 -1.47
CA ASP A 451 -4.50 17.58 -2.66
C ASP A 451 -4.40 16.10 -2.27
N ILE A 452 -5.56 15.47 -2.19
CA ILE A 452 -5.70 14.06 -1.75
C ILE A 452 -4.94 13.10 -2.69
N TYR A 453 -4.88 13.40 -4.00
CA TYR A 453 -4.16 12.55 -4.94
C TYR A 453 -2.66 12.54 -4.64
N ILE A 454 -2.06 13.73 -4.49
CA ILE A 454 -0.64 13.86 -4.16
C ILE A 454 -0.33 13.23 -2.80
N ILE A 455 -1.18 13.45 -1.80
CA ILE A 455 -1.03 12.86 -0.46
C ILE A 455 -0.97 11.32 -0.57
N CYS A 456 -1.82 10.72 -1.37
CA CYS A 456 -1.84 9.27 -1.55
C CYS A 456 -0.62 8.74 -2.32
N GLU A 457 -0.17 9.47 -3.34
CA GLU A 457 1.04 9.11 -4.10
C GLU A 457 2.30 9.21 -3.23
N LEU A 458 2.37 10.23 -2.37
CA LEU A 458 3.44 10.36 -1.36
C LEU A 458 3.41 9.21 -0.36
N ALA A 459 2.23 8.84 0.14
CA ALA A 459 2.10 7.68 1.01
C ALA A 459 2.68 6.43 0.34
N TRP A 460 2.26 6.16 -0.90
CA TRP A 460 2.73 5.02 -1.66
C TRP A 460 4.26 5.03 -1.87
N LEU A 461 4.85 6.19 -2.21
CA LEU A 461 6.30 6.32 -2.39
C LEU A 461 7.07 6.04 -1.10
N TYR A 462 6.63 6.60 0.03
CA TYR A 462 7.29 6.36 1.31
C TYR A 462 7.19 4.91 1.76
N ASP A 463 6.06 4.27 1.50
CA ASP A 463 5.83 2.88 1.90
C ASP A 463 6.58 1.88 1.03
N ASN A 464 6.57 2.08 -0.31
CA ASN A 464 7.02 1.06 -1.24
C ASN A 464 8.44 1.29 -1.78
N VAL A 465 8.95 2.52 -1.72
CA VAL A 465 10.26 2.88 -2.28
C VAL A 465 11.26 3.26 -1.19
N GLU A 466 10.85 4.16 -0.29
CA GLU A 466 11.70 4.62 0.80
C GLU A 466 11.69 3.68 2.02
N GLU A 467 10.86 2.64 2.00
CA GLU A 467 10.64 1.68 3.10
C GLU A 467 10.37 2.37 4.46
N ASN A 468 9.72 3.55 4.42
CA ASN A 468 9.41 4.38 5.57
C ASN A 468 7.92 4.40 5.88
N CYS A 469 7.43 3.26 6.37
CA CYS A 469 6.00 3.08 6.68
C CYS A 469 5.45 4.06 7.73
N GLU A 470 6.30 4.60 8.64
CA GLU A 470 5.83 5.62 9.59
C GLU A 470 5.42 6.90 8.88
N LYS A 471 6.22 7.34 7.90
CA LYS A 471 5.92 8.54 7.11
C LYS A 471 4.78 8.31 6.12
N GLY A 472 4.72 7.15 5.51
CA GLY A 472 3.58 6.73 4.68
C GLY A 472 2.29 6.77 5.48
N LEU A 473 2.29 6.25 6.71
CA LEU A 473 1.14 6.29 7.62
C LEU A 473 0.69 7.72 7.96
N GLU A 474 1.61 8.69 8.09
CA GLU A 474 1.26 10.10 8.30
C GLU A 474 0.41 10.64 7.14
N TYR A 475 0.83 10.38 5.89
CA TYR A 475 0.09 10.79 4.71
C TYR A 475 -1.24 10.03 4.53
N LEU A 476 -1.28 8.73 4.81
CA LEU A 476 -2.53 7.98 4.78
C LEU A 476 -3.56 8.49 5.79
N ASN A 477 -3.12 8.81 7.01
CA ASN A 477 -3.97 9.42 8.02
C ASN A 477 -4.47 10.80 7.58
N LYS A 478 -3.63 11.61 6.96
CA LYS A 478 -4.02 12.91 6.42
C LYS A 478 -5.07 12.77 5.32
N ALA A 479 -4.92 11.82 4.40
CA ALA A 479 -5.93 11.53 3.39
C ALA A 479 -7.28 11.12 4.03
N GLN A 480 -7.23 10.36 5.12
CA GLN A 480 -8.41 9.94 5.85
C GLN A 480 -9.07 11.11 6.59
N GLU A 481 -8.30 12.01 7.18
CA GLU A 481 -8.79 13.25 7.81
C GLU A 481 -9.50 14.17 6.81
N LEU A 482 -9.00 14.23 5.57
CA LEU A 482 -9.62 14.94 4.44
C LEU A 482 -10.85 14.23 3.86
N GLY A 483 -11.29 13.13 4.47
CA GLY A 483 -12.54 12.44 4.15
C GLY A 483 -12.41 11.29 3.16
N ARG A 484 -11.21 10.91 2.74
CA ARG A 484 -11.02 9.74 1.89
C ARG A 484 -11.11 8.45 2.71
N ASP A 485 -12.14 7.65 2.44
CA ASP A 485 -12.39 6.38 3.14
C ASP A 485 -12.87 5.30 2.15
N ASP A 486 -12.11 5.09 1.11
CA ASP A 486 -12.41 4.14 0.05
C ASP A 486 -11.64 2.82 0.22
N ILE A 487 -11.83 1.92 -0.74
CA ILE A 487 -11.16 0.62 -0.79
C ILE A 487 -9.64 0.78 -0.76
N TRP A 488 -9.11 1.74 -1.51
CA TRP A 488 -7.66 1.91 -1.65
C TRP A 488 -7.02 2.33 -0.32
N ILE A 489 -7.52 3.39 0.32
CA ILE A 489 -6.95 3.90 1.58
C ILE A 489 -6.98 2.86 2.69
N ASN A 490 -8.08 2.08 2.80
CA ASN A 490 -8.19 1.04 3.82
C ASN A 490 -7.26 -0.15 3.52
N SER A 491 -7.00 -0.45 2.25
CA SER A 491 -6.03 -1.48 1.84
C SER A 491 -4.60 -1.07 2.20
N GLU A 492 -4.20 0.16 1.85
CA GLU A 492 -2.86 0.68 2.15
C GLU A 492 -2.63 0.80 3.66
N LEU A 493 -3.59 1.33 4.41
CA LEU A 493 -3.50 1.36 5.88
C LEU A 493 -3.32 -0.04 6.47
N GLY A 494 -4.05 -1.01 5.95
CA GLY A 494 -3.91 -2.39 6.38
C GLY A 494 -2.51 -2.94 6.10
N TRP A 495 -1.98 -2.68 4.92
CA TRP A 495 -0.63 -3.09 4.52
C TRP A 495 0.45 -2.42 5.37
N VAL A 496 0.37 -1.10 5.55
CA VAL A 496 1.31 -0.34 6.37
C VAL A 496 1.31 -0.83 7.82
N TYR A 497 0.13 -1.05 8.42
CA TYR A 497 0.05 -1.59 9.77
C TYR A 497 0.59 -3.02 9.89
N ASN A 498 0.51 -3.86 8.85
CA ASN A 498 1.19 -5.16 8.81
C ASN A 498 2.71 -5.01 8.89
N HIS A 499 3.28 -4.05 8.15
CA HIS A 499 4.73 -3.77 8.17
C HIS A 499 5.18 -3.14 9.50
N LEU A 500 4.36 -2.29 10.09
CA LEU A 500 4.58 -1.72 11.43
C LEU A 500 4.28 -2.73 12.57
N ARG A 501 3.88 -3.96 12.25
CA ARG A 501 3.56 -5.05 13.18
C ARG A 501 2.37 -4.76 14.12
N ASP A 502 1.51 -3.80 13.79
CA ASP A 502 0.21 -3.63 14.46
C ASP A 502 -0.87 -4.44 13.73
N TYR A 503 -0.74 -5.75 13.80
CA TYR A 503 -1.59 -6.70 13.08
C TYR A 503 -3.08 -6.58 13.41
N LYS A 504 -3.40 -6.05 14.60
CA LYS A 504 -4.79 -5.85 15.01
C LYS A 504 -5.45 -4.72 14.23
N LYS A 505 -4.74 -3.59 14.05
CA LYS A 505 -5.24 -2.50 13.21
C LYS A 505 -5.21 -2.89 11.74
N ALA A 506 -4.13 -3.55 11.31
CA ALA A 506 -4.02 -4.08 9.96
C ALA A 506 -5.28 -4.89 9.58
N LEU A 507 -5.62 -5.89 10.39
CA LEU A 507 -6.79 -6.73 10.14
C LEU A 507 -8.09 -5.91 10.09
N SER A 508 -8.26 -4.92 10.97
CA SER A 508 -9.45 -4.07 10.97
C SER A 508 -9.63 -3.26 9.69
N TYR A 509 -8.53 -2.69 9.16
CA TYR A 509 -8.58 -1.93 7.91
C TYR A 509 -8.74 -2.83 6.68
N LEU A 510 -8.08 -3.98 6.66
CA LEU A 510 -8.23 -4.97 5.59
C LEU A 510 -9.64 -5.55 5.52
N GLU A 511 -10.25 -5.86 6.66
CA GLU A 511 -11.65 -6.30 6.73
C GLU A 511 -12.59 -5.20 6.24
N LYS A 512 -12.34 -3.94 6.58
CA LYS A 512 -13.11 -2.81 6.08
C LYS A 512 -12.96 -2.64 4.55
N ALA A 513 -11.75 -2.78 4.00
CA ALA A 513 -11.55 -2.76 2.55
C ALA A 513 -12.35 -3.89 1.86
N LYS A 514 -12.42 -5.06 2.50
CA LYS A 514 -13.23 -6.19 2.04
C LYS A 514 -14.73 -5.90 2.11
N GLU A 515 -15.22 -5.28 3.17
CA GLU A 515 -16.63 -4.85 3.30
C GLU A 515 -17.01 -3.83 2.24
N LEU A 516 -16.07 -2.95 1.84
CA LEU A 516 -16.23 -2.01 0.76
C LEU A 516 -16.21 -2.63 -0.64
N GLY A 517 -15.93 -3.94 -0.74
CA GLY A 517 -16.06 -4.72 -1.98
C GLY A 517 -14.75 -5.25 -2.56
N ARG A 518 -13.60 -5.11 -1.89
CA ARG A 518 -12.35 -5.72 -2.33
C ARG A 518 -12.29 -7.19 -1.87
N ASP A 519 -12.35 -8.14 -2.80
CA ASP A 519 -12.24 -9.59 -2.51
C ASP A 519 -11.30 -10.26 -3.54
N ASP A 520 -10.12 -9.66 -3.70
CA ASP A 520 -9.06 -10.19 -4.56
C ASP A 520 -8.08 -11.07 -3.79
N GLU A 521 -7.14 -11.66 -4.51
CA GLU A 521 -6.10 -12.52 -3.96
C GLU A 521 -5.14 -11.76 -3.04
N TRP A 522 -4.89 -10.46 -3.31
CA TRP A 522 -3.97 -9.65 -2.52
C TRP A 522 -4.54 -9.37 -1.12
N ILE A 523 -5.78 -8.87 -1.03
CA ILE A 523 -6.41 -8.57 0.27
C ILE A 523 -6.55 -9.83 1.12
N THR A 524 -6.86 -10.96 0.45
CA THR A 524 -6.98 -12.25 1.12
C THR A 524 -5.65 -12.71 1.73
N PHE A 525 -4.54 -12.50 1.03
CA PHE A 525 -3.20 -12.77 1.54
C PHE A 525 -2.86 -11.88 2.74
N GLU A 526 -3.08 -10.57 2.66
CA GLU A 526 -2.76 -9.62 3.74
C GLU A 526 -3.58 -9.89 5.02
N ILE A 527 -4.85 -10.29 4.88
CA ILE A 527 -5.66 -10.75 6.00
C ILE A 527 -5.05 -12.02 6.61
N GLY A 528 -4.64 -12.99 5.79
CA GLY A 528 -3.95 -14.19 6.23
C GLY A 528 -2.69 -13.87 7.02
N TYR A 529 -1.89 -12.92 6.50
CA TYR A 529 -0.65 -12.45 7.13
C TYR A 529 -0.88 -11.83 8.52
N SER A 530 -1.92 -11.02 8.66
CA SER A 530 -2.33 -10.46 9.96
C SER A 530 -2.81 -11.55 10.94
N LEU A 531 -3.64 -12.49 10.46
CA LEU A 531 -4.25 -13.52 11.29
C LEU A 531 -3.22 -14.47 11.91
N VAL A 532 -2.25 -14.97 11.13
CA VAL A 532 -1.23 -15.88 11.67
C VAL A 532 -0.38 -15.22 12.75
N ARG A 533 -0.12 -13.92 12.61
CA ARG A 533 0.66 -13.15 13.60
C ARG A 533 -0.15 -12.72 14.83
N LEU A 534 -1.47 -12.85 14.77
CA LEU A 534 -2.39 -12.71 15.90
C LEU A 534 -2.70 -14.06 16.58
N ASP A 535 -1.91 -15.09 16.31
CA ASP A 535 -2.07 -16.46 16.84
C ASP A 535 -3.37 -17.17 16.37
N LYS A 536 -3.98 -16.68 15.27
CA LYS A 536 -5.12 -17.30 14.59
C LYS A 536 -4.65 -18.10 13.37
N ILE A 537 -3.78 -19.07 13.64
CA ILE A 537 -2.98 -19.71 12.60
C ILE A 537 -3.84 -20.48 11.58
N GLU A 538 -4.82 -21.27 12.04
CA GLU A 538 -5.69 -22.03 11.14
C GLU A 538 -6.55 -21.14 10.25
N GLU A 539 -7.06 -20.00 10.79
CA GLU A 539 -7.83 -19.02 10.02
C GLU A 539 -6.93 -18.39 8.95
N GLY A 540 -5.69 -18.02 9.32
CA GLY A 540 -4.72 -17.43 8.40
C GLY A 540 -4.29 -18.39 7.29
N ILE A 541 -4.02 -19.66 7.62
CA ILE A 541 -3.76 -20.72 6.63
C ILE A 541 -4.95 -20.85 5.65
N GLY A 542 -6.17 -20.76 6.15
CA GLY A 542 -7.37 -20.75 5.32
C GLY A 542 -7.38 -19.60 4.32
N GLN A 543 -6.97 -18.41 4.75
CA GLN A 543 -6.85 -17.24 3.86
C GLN A 543 -5.74 -17.41 2.82
N TYR A 544 -4.57 -17.93 3.19
CA TYR A 544 -3.49 -18.19 2.22
C TYR A 544 -3.92 -19.20 1.15
N LYS A 545 -4.59 -20.30 1.54
CA LYS A 545 -5.14 -21.27 0.57
C LYS A 545 -6.16 -20.61 -0.36
N LYS A 546 -7.05 -19.77 0.18
CA LYS A 546 -8.00 -18.98 -0.61
C LYS A 546 -7.30 -17.99 -1.55
N ALA A 547 -6.23 -17.34 -1.11
CA ALA A 547 -5.45 -16.44 -1.95
C ALA A 547 -4.85 -17.15 -3.17
N ILE A 548 -4.33 -18.39 -2.96
CA ILE A 548 -3.85 -19.24 -4.05
C ILE A 548 -4.98 -19.61 -5.01
N GLU A 549 -6.16 -19.97 -4.50
CA GLU A 549 -7.34 -20.29 -5.33
C GLU A 549 -7.80 -19.10 -6.17
N LEU A 550 -7.64 -17.88 -5.67
CA LEU A 550 -7.94 -16.62 -6.37
C LEU A 550 -6.85 -16.20 -7.36
N GLY A 551 -5.69 -16.86 -7.36
CA GLY A 551 -4.62 -16.61 -8.33
C GLY A 551 -3.30 -16.15 -7.75
N LYS A 552 -3.19 -15.85 -6.43
CA LYS A 552 -1.93 -15.47 -5.78
C LYS A 552 -1.07 -16.70 -5.46
N ASP A 553 -0.71 -17.42 -6.52
CA ASP A 553 0.14 -18.59 -6.45
C ASP A 553 1.60 -18.19 -6.68
N ASP A 554 2.13 -17.37 -5.79
CA ASP A 554 3.45 -16.76 -5.86
C ASP A 554 4.41 -17.25 -4.76
N ILE A 555 5.64 -16.79 -4.84
CA ILE A 555 6.71 -17.15 -3.90
C ILE A 555 6.34 -16.81 -2.45
N PRO A 556 5.90 -15.57 -2.10
CA PRO A 556 5.56 -15.23 -0.72
C PRO A 556 4.44 -16.09 -0.15
N THR A 557 3.35 -16.26 -0.91
CA THR A 557 2.16 -16.98 -0.43
C THR A 557 2.46 -18.45 -0.15
N ASN A 558 3.17 -19.11 -1.07
CA ASN A 558 3.55 -20.51 -0.86
C ASN A 558 4.58 -20.65 0.28
N GLY A 559 5.52 -19.70 0.41
CA GLY A 559 6.49 -19.70 1.49
C GLY A 559 5.83 -19.54 2.87
N GLU A 560 4.98 -18.54 3.04
CA GLU A 560 4.23 -18.32 4.30
C GLU A 560 3.33 -19.51 4.65
N LEU A 561 2.58 -20.01 3.66
CA LEU A 561 1.71 -21.16 3.87
C LEU A 561 2.51 -22.41 4.29
N GLY A 562 3.63 -22.68 3.62
CA GLY A 562 4.51 -23.79 3.98
C GLY A 562 5.04 -23.66 5.41
N TYR A 563 5.54 -22.47 5.78
CA TYR A 563 6.03 -22.20 7.13
C TYR A 563 4.99 -22.42 8.22
N TRP A 564 3.78 -21.88 8.06
CA TRP A 564 2.73 -22.02 9.07
C TRP A 564 2.13 -23.41 9.14
N LEU A 565 2.16 -24.17 8.05
CA LEU A 565 1.83 -25.60 8.06
C LEU A 565 2.89 -26.41 8.80
N ASP A 566 4.17 -26.11 8.63
CA ASP A 566 5.27 -26.70 9.39
C ASP A 566 5.11 -26.42 10.88
N TYR A 567 4.80 -25.18 11.25
CA TYR A 567 4.52 -24.78 12.63
C TYR A 567 3.37 -25.59 13.27
N LEU A 568 2.36 -25.98 12.49
CA LEU A 568 1.27 -26.85 12.91
C LEU A 568 1.61 -28.34 12.79
N GLU A 569 2.87 -28.69 12.59
CA GLU A 569 3.35 -30.07 12.43
C GLU A 569 2.73 -30.84 11.24
N LYS A 570 2.18 -30.12 10.25
CA LYS A 570 1.63 -30.68 9.01
C LYS A 570 2.70 -30.78 7.92
N TYR A 571 3.76 -31.51 8.22
CA TYR A 571 5.00 -31.49 7.46
C TYR A 571 4.84 -31.93 5.99
N ASP A 572 3.98 -32.91 5.70
CA ASP A 572 3.72 -33.35 4.33
C ASP A 572 3.11 -32.23 3.46
N GLU A 573 2.11 -31.50 4.01
CA GLU A 573 1.51 -30.37 3.31
C GLU A 573 2.50 -29.20 3.23
N ALA A 574 3.22 -28.92 4.31
CA ALA A 574 4.21 -27.84 4.38
C ALA A 574 5.26 -27.98 3.27
N PHE A 575 5.82 -29.18 3.13
CA PHE A 575 6.85 -29.45 2.12
C PHE A 575 6.36 -29.19 0.69
N ILE A 576 5.11 -29.52 0.36
CA ILE A 576 4.53 -29.27 -0.96
C ILE A 576 4.58 -27.76 -1.30
N TYR A 577 4.18 -26.90 -0.36
CA TYR A 577 4.16 -25.46 -0.60
C TYR A 577 5.54 -24.83 -0.56
N LEU A 578 6.45 -25.30 0.31
CA LEU A 578 7.85 -24.88 0.29
C LEU A 578 8.54 -25.26 -1.03
N GLU A 579 8.34 -26.49 -1.50
CA GLU A 579 8.86 -26.95 -2.79
C GLU A 579 8.32 -26.10 -3.95
N LYS A 580 7.04 -25.73 -3.89
CA LYS A 580 6.42 -24.87 -4.89
C LYS A 580 7.00 -23.46 -4.88
N SER A 581 7.22 -22.87 -3.69
CA SER A 581 7.90 -21.57 -3.56
C SER A 581 9.30 -21.62 -4.17
N LYS A 582 10.04 -22.73 -3.95
CA LYS A 582 11.35 -22.96 -4.56
C LYS A 582 11.25 -23.12 -6.08
N ALA A 583 10.30 -23.88 -6.57
CA ALA A 583 10.08 -24.10 -8.01
C ALA A 583 9.73 -22.81 -8.75
N LEU A 584 9.06 -21.85 -8.08
CA LEU A 584 8.77 -20.51 -8.59
C LEU A 584 10.01 -19.59 -8.62
N GLY A 585 11.16 -20.06 -8.14
CA GLY A 585 12.45 -19.38 -8.27
C GLY A 585 13.05 -18.87 -6.96
N ARG A 586 12.45 -19.14 -5.79
CA ARG A 586 13.07 -18.80 -4.52
C ARG A 586 14.21 -19.76 -4.19
N ASP A 587 15.45 -19.28 -4.15
CA ASP A 587 16.64 -20.04 -3.75
C ASP A 587 17.49 -19.21 -2.80
N ASP A 588 16.92 -18.83 -1.67
CA ASP A 588 17.60 -18.11 -0.60
C ASP A 588 17.89 -19.05 0.59
N PHE A 589 18.61 -18.51 1.55
CA PHE A 589 18.91 -19.19 2.81
C PHE A 589 17.65 -19.71 3.51
N TRP A 590 16.61 -18.87 3.59
CA TRP A 590 15.39 -19.17 4.35
C TRP A 590 14.68 -20.40 3.80
N ILE A 591 14.36 -20.41 2.49
CA ILE A 591 13.60 -21.52 1.90
C ILE A 591 14.34 -22.86 2.00
N ASN A 592 15.67 -22.86 1.81
CA ASN A 592 16.46 -24.07 1.91
C ASN A 592 16.54 -24.56 3.38
N SER A 593 16.60 -23.66 4.35
CA SER A 593 16.53 -24.02 5.77
C SER A 593 15.19 -24.63 6.15
N GLU A 594 14.07 -23.99 5.79
CA GLU A 594 12.73 -24.48 6.09
C GLU A 594 12.45 -25.83 5.44
N MET A 595 12.86 -26.01 4.18
CA MET A 595 12.74 -27.32 3.50
C MET A 595 13.56 -28.39 4.21
N GLY A 596 14.79 -28.09 4.63
CA GLY A 596 15.64 -29.01 5.37
C GLY A 596 15.04 -29.38 6.72
N PHE A 597 14.50 -28.40 7.46
CA PHE A 597 13.83 -28.63 8.74
C PHE A 597 12.60 -29.51 8.58
N CYS A 598 11.74 -29.20 7.60
CA CYS A 598 10.55 -29.98 7.29
C CYS A 598 10.90 -31.45 6.91
N LEU A 599 11.92 -31.64 6.08
CA LEU A 599 12.38 -32.97 5.67
C LEU A 599 12.94 -33.77 6.84
N ASN A 600 13.62 -33.14 7.80
CA ASN A 600 14.06 -33.78 9.02
C ASN A 600 12.88 -34.32 9.84
N ARG A 601 11.80 -33.58 9.94
CA ARG A 601 10.57 -34.00 10.63
C ARG A 601 9.86 -35.12 9.89
N LEU A 602 9.97 -35.18 8.56
CA LEU A 602 9.46 -36.25 7.71
C LEU A 602 10.36 -37.49 7.71
N GLY A 603 11.54 -37.45 8.35
CA GLY A 603 12.50 -38.54 8.34
C GLY A 603 13.23 -38.75 6.98
N ARG A 604 13.14 -37.75 6.08
CA ARG A 604 13.77 -37.77 4.74
C ARG A 604 15.18 -37.15 4.80
N TYR A 605 16.04 -37.76 5.62
CA TYR A 605 17.33 -37.17 6.01
C TYR A 605 18.30 -36.95 4.85
N ASP A 606 18.36 -37.88 3.87
CA ASP A 606 19.22 -37.72 2.69
C ASP A 606 18.87 -36.46 1.90
N GLU A 607 17.57 -36.12 1.77
CA GLU A 607 17.13 -34.94 1.07
C GLU A 607 17.34 -33.68 1.94
N ALA A 608 17.11 -33.80 3.25
CA ALA A 608 17.35 -32.71 4.19
C ALA A 608 18.80 -32.21 4.12
N VAL A 609 19.76 -33.12 4.03
CA VAL A 609 21.20 -32.79 3.88
C VAL A 609 21.44 -31.89 2.69
N LEU A 610 20.86 -32.19 1.53
CA LEU A 610 21.04 -31.38 0.31
C LEU A 610 20.55 -29.93 0.48
N PHE A 611 19.40 -29.75 1.09
CA PHE A 611 18.84 -28.41 1.30
C PHE A 611 19.59 -27.64 2.40
N LEU A 612 19.96 -28.30 3.50
CA LEU A 612 20.72 -27.67 4.57
C LEU A 612 22.14 -27.31 4.15
N GLU A 613 22.81 -28.14 3.35
CA GLU A 613 24.11 -27.81 2.73
C GLU A 613 23.94 -26.59 1.81
N ARG A 614 22.85 -26.52 1.01
CA ARG A 614 22.59 -25.37 0.16
C ARG A 614 22.33 -24.10 0.99
N ALA A 615 21.61 -24.18 2.09
CA ALA A 615 21.42 -23.06 3.00
C ALA A 615 22.77 -22.55 3.53
N ILE A 616 23.67 -23.44 3.93
CA ILE A 616 25.02 -23.09 4.42
C ILE A 616 25.90 -22.44 3.33
N GLU A 617 25.75 -22.85 2.07
CA GLU A 617 26.43 -22.20 0.95
C GLU A 617 25.99 -20.74 0.78
N LEU A 618 24.70 -20.47 0.99
CA LEU A 618 24.10 -19.15 0.86
C LEU A 618 24.39 -18.25 2.05
N GLU A 619 24.35 -18.80 3.27
CA GLU A 619 24.68 -18.09 4.51
C GLU A 619 25.44 -19.02 5.46
N LYS A 620 26.72 -18.72 5.72
CA LYS A 620 27.64 -19.62 6.41
C LYS A 620 27.63 -19.57 7.95
N THR A 621 26.78 -18.76 8.55
CA THR A 621 26.88 -18.41 9.98
C THR A 621 25.57 -18.60 10.75
N ASN A 622 24.91 -19.73 10.57
CA ASN A 622 23.66 -20.00 11.30
C ASN A 622 23.77 -21.29 12.13
N GLU A 623 23.73 -21.15 13.45
CA GLU A 623 23.86 -22.23 14.42
C GLU A 623 22.73 -23.26 14.33
N TRP A 624 21.51 -22.82 13.97
CA TRP A 624 20.37 -23.74 13.84
C TRP A 624 20.51 -24.66 12.63
N VAL A 625 20.91 -24.10 11.48
CA VAL A 625 21.08 -24.87 10.25
C VAL A 625 22.21 -25.88 10.40
N PHE A 626 23.33 -25.53 11.05
CA PHE A 626 24.38 -26.47 11.37
C PHE A 626 23.88 -27.62 12.25
N SER A 627 23.07 -27.31 13.26
CA SER A 627 22.53 -28.34 14.14
C SER A 627 21.53 -29.27 13.43
N GLU A 628 20.68 -28.74 12.58
CA GLU A 628 19.73 -29.55 11.81
C GLU A 628 20.44 -30.43 10.76
N LEU A 629 21.47 -29.91 10.11
CA LEU A 629 22.32 -30.72 9.22
C LEU A 629 23.02 -31.83 9.99
N ALA A 630 23.60 -31.50 11.16
CA ALA A 630 24.21 -32.49 12.01
C ALA A 630 23.24 -33.57 12.47
N PHE A 631 21.99 -33.17 12.77
CA PHE A 631 20.93 -34.11 13.11
C PHE A 631 20.57 -35.03 11.95
N SER A 632 20.43 -34.49 10.72
CA SER A 632 20.25 -35.31 9.54
C SER A 632 21.38 -36.33 9.34
N LEU A 633 22.63 -35.87 9.44
CA LEU A 633 23.84 -36.72 9.31
C LEU A 633 23.88 -37.80 10.40
N LYS A 634 23.58 -37.44 11.65
CA LYS A 634 23.46 -38.42 12.75
C LYS A 634 22.42 -39.49 12.43
N SER A 635 21.25 -39.07 11.94
CA SER A 635 20.15 -39.99 11.59
C SER A 635 20.50 -40.92 10.42
N LEU A 636 21.48 -40.53 9.59
CA LEU A 636 22.07 -41.34 8.54
C LEU A 636 23.29 -42.17 9.02
N ASN A 637 23.54 -42.19 10.34
CA ASN A 637 24.70 -42.86 10.96
C ASN A 637 26.08 -42.27 10.52
N ARG A 638 26.10 -41.02 10.03
CA ARG A 638 27.34 -40.30 9.64
C ARG A 638 27.85 -39.48 10.86
N TYR A 639 28.17 -40.19 11.95
CA TYR A 639 28.39 -39.58 13.27
C TYR A 639 29.58 -38.62 13.32
N GLU A 640 30.67 -38.93 12.62
CA GLU A 640 31.85 -38.04 12.60
C GLU A 640 31.56 -36.72 11.95
N GLU A 641 30.84 -36.73 10.84
CA GLU A 641 30.41 -35.51 10.13
C GLU A 641 29.39 -34.73 10.95
N ALA A 642 28.46 -35.42 11.59
CA ALA A 642 27.51 -34.81 12.49
C ALA A 642 28.22 -34.03 13.63
N LEU A 643 29.25 -34.63 14.25
CA LEU A 643 30.06 -33.99 15.29
C LEU A 643 30.79 -32.75 14.79
N GLU A 644 31.23 -32.72 13.52
CA GLU A 644 31.84 -31.52 12.96
C GLU A 644 30.84 -30.35 12.90
N TYR A 645 29.63 -30.61 12.39
CA TYR A 645 28.64 -29.56 12.27
C TYR A 645 27.99 -29.16 13.61
N PHE A 646 27.83 -30.10 14.55
CA PHE A 646 27.47 -29.73 15.93
C PHE A 646 28.54 -28.84 16.55
N GLY A 647 29.84 -29.10 16.31
CA GLY A 647 30.93 -28.24 16.76
C GLY A 647 30.88 -26.85 16.17
N LYS A 648 30.54 -26.69 14.87
CA LYS A 648 30.32 -25.39 14.24
C LYS A 648 29.13 -24.63 14.87
N SER A 649 28.10 -25.35 15.26
CA SER A 649 26.95 -24.75 15.98
C SER A 649 27.37 -24.25 17.35
N GLU A 650 28.25 -24.97 18.07
CA GLU A 650 28.81 -24.52 19.36
C GLU A 650 29.71 -23.30 19.20
N GLU A 651 30.52 -23.23 18.15
CA GLU A 651 31.38 -22.08 17.85
C GLU A 651 30.57 -20.79 17.63
N LEU A 652 29.28 -20.93 17.31
CA LEU A 652 28.30 -19.82 17.18
C LEU A 652 27.47 -19.62 18.47
N ASP A 653 28.02 -20.02 19.61
CA ASP A 653 27.44 -19.84 20.95
C ASP A 653 26.14 -20.63 21.22
N ARG A 654 25.74 -21.58 20.39
CA ARG A 654 24.67 -22.49 20.72
C ARG A 654 25.13 -23.50 21.76
N ASN A 655 24.56 -23.46 22.95
CA ASN A 655 24.88 -24.36 24.04
C ASN A 655 23.62 -24.68 24.87
N ASP A 656 22.71 -25.41 24.24
CA ASP A 656 21.45 -25.84 24.84
C ASP A 656 21.49 -27.36 25.18
N GLU A 657 20.46 -27.79 25.92
CA GLU A 657 20.29 -29.17 26.34
C GLU A 657 20.24 -30.14 25.15
N TRP A 658 19.47 -29.77 24.11
CA TRP A 658 19.27 -30.59 22.94
C TRP A 658 20.61 -30.84 22.21
N LEU A 659 21.37 -29.78 21.96
CA LEU A 659 22.67 -29.87 21.26
C LEU A 659 23.64 -30.78 22.00
N ASN A 660 23.81 -30.58 23.28
CA ASN A 660 24.72 -31.36 24.13
C ASN A 660 24.31 -32.84 24.21
N SER A 661 23.01 -33.11 24.26
CA SER A 661 22.47 -34.47 24.19
C SER A 661 22.78 -35.15 22.84
N GLN A 662 22.58 -34.42 21.71
CA GLN A 662 22.86 -34.97 20.38
C GLN A 662 24.34 -35.26 20.17
N ILE A 663 25.23 -34.39 20.65
CA ILE A 663 26.68 -34.61 20.61
C ILE A 663 27.06 -35.86 21.44
N ALA A 664 26.48 -36.01 22.63
CA ALA A 664 26.74 -37.17 23.45
C ALA A 664 26.29 -38.47 22.84
N GLU A 665 25.13 -38.50 22.19
CA GLU A 665 24.62 -39.64 21.45
C GLU A 665 25.57 -40.02 20.27
N CYS A 666 26.05 -39.06 19.50
CA CYS A 666 27.02 -39.32 18.44
C CYS A 666 28.34 -39.90 19.00
N LEU A 667 28.84 -39.37 20.12
CA LEU A 667 30.02 -39.84 20.76
C LEU A 667 29.84 -41.27 21.32
N GLU A 668 28.67 -41.58 21.83
CA GLU A 668 28.26 -42.88 22.29
C GLU A 668 28.28 -43.91 21.17
N GLU A 669 27.64 -43.61 20.05
CA GLU A 669 27.58 -44.49 18.87
C GLU A 669 28.98 -44.77 18.27
N LEU A 670 29.90 -43.80 18.39
CA LEU A 670 31.30 -43.98 18.04
C LEU A 670 32.13 -44.72 19.11
N GLY A 671 31.52 -45.25 20.17
CA GLY A 671 32.20 -45.95 21.26
C GLY A 671 33.03 -45.03 22.15
N LYS A 672 32.89 -43.70 22.04
CA LYS A 672 33.63 -42.69 22.81
C LYS A 672 32.87 -42.26 24.07
N VAL A 673 32.36 -43.24 24.82
CA VAL A 673 31.45 -43.00 25.96
C VAL A 673 32.04 -42.06 27.03
N ASP A 674 33.36 -42.18 27.35
CA ASP A 674 34.02 -41.28 28.28
C ASP A 674 33.90 -39.81 27.82
N LYS A 675 34.09 -39.53 26.53
CA LYS A 675 33.94 -38.16 26.01
C LYS A 675 32.53 -37.68 26.02
N ALA A 676 31.53 -38.54 25.77
CA ALA A 676 30.11 -38.20 25.90
C ALA A 676 29.82 -37.75 27.34
N ILE A 677 30.28 -38.48 28.32
CA ILE A 677 30.11 -38.13 29.75
C ILE A 677 30.81 -36.80 30.05
N GLU A 678 32.05 -36.59 29.60
CA GLU A 678 32.79 -35.33 29.82
C GLU A 678 32.01 -34.15 29.23
N LYS A 679 31.46 -34.30 28.05
CA LYS A 679 30.67 -33.29 27.38
C LYS A 679 29.43 -32.90 28.16
N LEU A 680 28.61 -33.87 28.58
CA LEU A 680 27.42 -33.64 29.36
C LEU A 680 27.73 -33.08 30.76
N LYS A 681 28.80 -33.52 31.39
CA LYS A 681 29.25 -32.98 32.69
C LYS A 681 29.69 -31.52 32.58
N ALA A 682 30.34 -31.14 31.48
CA ALA A 682 30.70 -29.75 31.22
C ALA A 682 29.45 -28.89 31.06
N PHE A 683 28.40 -29.43 30.49
CA PHE A 683 27.13 -28.74 30.32
C PHE A 683 26.36 -28.62 31.65
N VAL A 684 26.35 -29.69 32.48
CA VAL A 684 25.63 -29.70 33.81
C VAL A 684 26.03 -28.52 34.69
N VAL A 685 27.29 -28.07 34.63
CA VAL A 685 27.77 -26.97 35.47
C VAL A 685 27.37 -25.57 34.94
N THR A 686 26.76 -25.48 33.77
CA THR A 686 26.22 -24.24 33.25
C THR A 686 24.91 -23.87 33.96
N GLU A 687 24.47 -22.63 33.85
CA GLU A 687 23.27 -22.09 34.53
C GLU A 687 21.99 -22.92 34.27
N ASN A 688 21.81 -23.46 33.05
CA ASN A 688 20.62 -24.23 32.66
C ASN A 688 20.96 -25.73 32.41
N GLY A 689 22.17 -26.18 32.67
CA GLY A 689 22.61 -27.52 32.29
C GLY A 689 22.18 -28.63 33.24
N ASN A 690 21.81 -28.33 34.48
CA ASN A 690 21.39 -29.34 35.46
C ASN A 690 19.90 -29.68 35.28
N SER A 691 19.61 -30.51 34.32
CA SER A 691 18.25 -30.93 33.94
C SER A 691 18.03 -32.44 34.13
N VAL A 692 16.76 -32.84 34.15
CA VAL A 692 16.38 -34.26 34.21
C VAL A 692 16.90 -35.07 33.02
N PRO A 693 16.75 -34.64 31.75
CA PRO A 693 17.26 -35.39 30.61
C PRO A 693 18.79 -35.62 30.68
N ILE A 694 19.55 -34.57 30.92
CA ILE A 694 21.01 -34.62 30.93
C ILE A 694 21.52 -35.54 32.05
N ASN A 695 21.04 -35.40 33.26
CA ASN A 695 21.42 -36.29 34.37
C ASN A 695 21.05 -37.76 34.08
N SER A 696 19.91 -37.99 33.44
CA SER A 696 19.47 -39.33 33.05
C SER A 696 20.39 -39.92 31.98
N GLN A 697 20.81 -39.12 31.01
CA GLN A 697 21.72 -39.57 29.94
C GLN A 697 23.12 -39.87 30.48
N ILE A 698 23.65 -39.03 31.39
CA ILE A 698 24.92 -39.29 32.10
C ILE A 698 24.83 -40.60 32.90
N ALA A 699 23.77 -40.80 33.61
CA ALA A 699 23.57 -42.01 34.36
C ALA A 699 23.55 -43.28 33.48
N TYR A 700 22.80 -43.21 32.38
CA TYR A 700 22.76 -44.28 31.39
C TYR A 700 24.16 -44.61 30.82
N LEU A 701 24.90 -43.58 30.44
CA LEU A 701 26.29 -43.77 29.92
C LEU A 701 27.23 -44.38 30.97
N TYR A 702 27.15 -44.02 32.27
CA TYR A 702 27.87 -44.65 33.35
C TYR A 702 27.41 -46.11 33.55
N GLY A 703 26.13 -46.39 33.35
CA GLY A 703 25.62 -47.77 33.33
C GLY A 703 26.32 -48.62 32.26
N LYS A 704 26.50 -48.09 31.06
CA LYS A 704 27.24 -48.75 29.96
C LYS A 704 28.70 -49.00 30.33
N LEU A 705 29.33 -48.13 31.10
CA LEU A 705 30.69 -48.30 31.60
C LEU A 705 30.76 -49.23 32.82
N ASN A 706 29.64 -49.82 33.24
CA ASN A 706 29.54 -50.67 34.43
C ASN A 706 30.01 -49.96 35.71
N ASN A 707 29.69 -48.67 35.81
CA ASN A 707 30.05 -47.83 36.95
C ASN A 707 28.76 -47.37 37.70
N PRO A 708 28.17 -48.25 38.54
CA PRO A 708 26.91 -47.98 39.22
C PRO A 708 27.00 -46.87 40.26
N GLU A 709 28.19 -46.65 40.88
CA GLU A 709 28.36 -45.59 41.84
C GLU A 709 28.19 -44.20 41.24
N GLU A 710 28.79 -43.96 40.12
CA GLU A 710 28.64 -42.68 39.39
C GLU A 710 27.25 -42.56 38.77
N ALA A 711 26.67 -43.66 38.19
CA ALA A 711 25.33 -43.67 37.67
C ALA A 711 24.30 -43.23 38.71
N LEU A 712 24.39 -43.80 39.96
CA LEU A 712 23.46 -43.45 41.04
C LEU A 712 23.48 -41.98 41.43
N LYS A 713 24.64 -41.30 41.38
CA LYS A 713 24.73 -39.87 41.66
C LYS A 713 23.86 -39.06 40.77
N TYR A 714 23.86 -39.35 39.49
CA TYR A 714 23.08 -38.61 38.47
C TYR A 714 21.63 -39.06 38.44
N LEU A 715 21.31 -40.34 38.73
CA LEU A 715 19.94 -40.81 38.93
C LEU A 715 19.25 -40.12 40.12
N TYR A 716 19.93 -40.00 41.23
CA TYR A 716 19.42 -39.28 42.42
C TYR A 716 19.26 -37.79 42.16
N GLU A 717 20.13 -37.16 41.37
CA GLU A 717 19.96 -35.78 40.98
C GLU A 717 18.73 -35.60 40.03
N ALA A 718 18.52 -36.56 39.13
CA ALA A 718 17.31 -36.58 38.31
C ALA A 718 16.02 -36.76 39.13
N GLU A 719 16.03 -37.63 40.17
CA GLU A 719 14.93 -37.79 41.15
C GLU A 719 14.66 -36.47 41.90
N LYS A 720 15.69 -35.83 42.39
CA LYS A 720 15.61 -34.54 43.08
C LYS A 720 15.10 -33.40 42.18
N LEU A 721 15.40 -33.42 40.90
CA LEU A 721 14.87 -32.50 39.89
C LEU A 721 13.41 -32.81 39.46
N GLY A 722 12.81 -33.87 40.05
CA GLY A 722 11.39 -34.17 39.91
C GLY A 722 11.07 -35.33 38.97
N ARG A 723 12.04 -36.03 38.42
CA ARG A 723 11.76 -37.26 37.65
C ARG A 723 11.22 -38.35 38.58
N ASN A 724 10.12 -38.98 38.26
CA ASN A 724 9.46 -39.99 39.11
C ASN A 724 8.74 -41.06 38.27
N ASP A 725 9.42 -41.51 37.18
CA ASP A 725 8.85 -42.49 36.26
C ASP A 725 9.42 -43.91 36.47
N ILE A 726 8.81 -44.84 35.76
CA ILE A 726 9.19 -46.25 35.78
C ILE A 726 10.66 -46.46 35.42
N TRP A 727 11.15 -45.70 34.41
CA TRP A 727 12.54 -45.82 33.97
C TRP A 727 13.51 -45.46 35.09
N LEU A 728 13.33 -44.29 35.70
CA LEU A 728 14.20 -43.83 36.77
C LEU A 728 14.30 -44.83 37.93
N TYR A 729 13.17 -45.27 38.41
CA TYR A 729 13.16 -46.17 39.57
C TYR A 729 13.72 -47.56 39.22
N SER A 730 13.51 -48.03 38.03
CA SER A 730 14.12 -49.25 37.52
C SER A 730 15.64 -49.12 37.41
N GLU A 731 16.15 -48.00 36.89
CA GLU A 731 17.59 -47.77 36.76
C GLU A 731 18.28 -47.62 38.11
N ILE A 732 17.64 -46.90 39.08
CA ILE A 732 18.19 -46.79 40.42
C ILE A 732 18.23 -48.20 41.05
N GLY A 733 17.15 -48.96 41.02
CA GLY A 733 17.10 -50.29 41.53
C GLY A 733 18.14 -51.23 40.91
N TRP A 734 18.31 -51.14 39.56
CA TRP A 734 19.32 -51.93 38.84
C TRP A 734 20.75 -51.63 39.32
N ASN A 735 21.12 -50.35 39.39
CA ASN A 735 22.46 -49.91 39.78
C ASN A 735 22.73 -50.22 41.28
N LEU A 736 21.70 -50.19 42.11
CA LEU A 736 21.80 -50.61 43.51
C LEU A 736 21.95 -52.14 43.62
N SER A 737 21.23 -52.90 42.80
CA SER A 737 21.28 -54.38 42.83
C SER A 737 22.62 -54.97 42.40
N GLY A 738 23.47 -54.16 41.75
CA GLY A 738 24.88 -54.51 41.47
C GLY A 738 25.80 -54.38 42.68
N GLN A 739 25.34 -53.88 43.81
CA GLN A 739 26.11 -53.64 45.04
C GLN A 739 25.58 -54.53 46.15
N PRO A 740 26.40 -55.53 46.68
CA PRO A 740 25.92 -56.51 47.62
C PRO A 740 25.27 -55.95 48.91
N GLU A 741 25.62 -54.75 49.30
CA GLU A 741 25.13 -54.12 50.52
C GLU A 741 23.85 -53.29 50.30
N LYS A 742 23.36 -53.21 49.08
CA LYS A 742 22.26 -52.32 48.65
C LYS A 742 20.98 -53.03 48.19
N TYR A 743 20.89 -54.34 48.34
CA TYR A 743 19.73 -55.10 47.86
C TYR A 743 18.41 -54.63 48.49
N GLU A 744 18.37 -54.21 49.72
CA GLU A 744 17.14 -53.69 50.38
C GLU A 744 16.74 -52.36 49.77
N GLU A 745 17.67 -51.46 49.57
CA GLU A 745 17.41 -50.18 48.90
C GLU A 745 16.94 -50.41 47.43
N ALA A 746 17.56 -51.41 46.73
CA ALA A 746 17.17 -51.78 45.38
C ALA A 746 15.68 -52.22 45.30
N LEU A 747 15.26 -53.05 46.30
CA LEU A 747 13.88 -53.49 46.40
C LEU A 747 12.90 -52.32 46.54
N GLU A 748 13.18 -51.34 47.41
CA GLU A 748 12.35 -50.16 47.53
C GLU A 748 12.10 -49.43 46.21
N TYR A 749 13.13 -49.29 45.40
CA TYR A 749 13.01 -48.64 44.07
C TYR A 749 12.31 -49.52 43.02
N PHE A 750 12.57 -50.84 43.04
CA PHE A 750 11.81 -51.75 42.16
C PHE A 750 10.33 -51.77 42.53
N GLU A 751 9.98 -51.73 43.83
CA GLU A 751 8.59 -51.64 44.27
C GLU A 751 7.94 -50.32 43.88
N LYS A 752 8.67 -49.17 43.84
CA LYS A 752 8.17 -47.93 43.30
C LYS A 752 7.89 -48.06 41.80
N ALA A 753 8.73 -48.76 41.02
CA ALA A 753 8.50 -49.00 39.61
C ALA A 753 7.26 -49.88 39.36
N VAL A 754 7.07 -50.93 40.21
CA VAL A 754 5.87 -51.76 40.16
C VAL A 754 4.60 -50.96 40.51
N ALA A 755 4.68 -50.08 41.50
CA ALA A 755 3.57 -49.19 41.90
C ALA A 755 3.15 -48.24 40.81
N LEU A 756 4.04 -47.92 39.88
CA LEU A 756 3.77 -47.13 38.67
C LEU A 756 3.30 -47.97 37.48
N GLY A 757 3.14 -49.30 37.66
CA GLY A 757 2.54 -50.18 36.68
C GLY A 757 3.56 -51.02 35.87
N ARG A 758 4.82 -51.14 36.28
CA ARG A 758 5.75 -52.04 35.62
C ARG A 758 5.55 -53.47 36.08
N GLU A 759 5.18 -54.38 35.19
CA GLU A 759 4.82 -55.78 35.52
C GLU A 759 5.52 -56.80 34.60
N ASP A 760 6.61 -56.45 33.93
CA ASP A 760 7.32 -57.32 33.02
C ASP A 760 8.16 -58.39 33.73
N ASP A 761 8.68 -59.37 32.97
CA ASP A 761 9.56 -60.43 33.50
C ASP A 761 10.85 -59.90 34.09
N TRP A 762 11.40 -58.78 33.52
CA TRP A 762 12.63 -58.18 33.98
C TRP A 762 12.50 -57.65 35.41
N ILE A 763 11.45 -56.85 35.74
CA ILE A 763 11.24 -56.26 37.03
C ILE A 763 10.98 -57.36 38.11
N ASN A 764 10.15 -58.36 37.80
CA ASN A 764 9.93 -59.48 38.68
C ASN A 764 11.19 -60.27 38.88
N GLY A 765 12.00 -60.49 37.86
CA GLY A 765 13.32 -61.11 37.95
C GLY A 765 14.24 -60.39 38.87
N GLN A 766 14.35 -59.05 38.77
CA GLN A 766 15.25 -58.22 39.58
C GLN A 766 14.82 -58.15 41.05
N ILE A 767 13.53 -58.12 41.31
CA ILE A 767 12.96 -58.21 42.67
C ILE A 767 13.30 -59.59 43.23
N GLY A 768 13.04 -60.67 42.48
CA GLY A 768 13.37 -62.03 42.88
C GLY A 768 14.86 -62.21 43.21
N PHE A 769 15.75 -61.63 42.34
CA PHE A 769 17.19 -61.68 42.54
C PHE A 769 17.61 -60.95 43.83
N SER A 770 17.11 -59.74 44.06
CA SER A 770 17.42 -58.96 45.24
C SER A 770 16.96 -59.68 46.51
N LEU A 771 15.73 -60.20 46.50
CA LEU A 771 15.19 -60.96 47.61
C LEU A 771 15.99 -62.27 47.89
N ALA A 772 16.41 -62.96 46.84
CA ALA A 772 17.24 -64.16 46.95
C ALA A 772 18.59 -63.87 47.57
N LYS A 773 19.22 -62.75 47.23
CA LYS A 773 20.48 -62.28 47.80
C LYS A 773 20.34 -61.85 49.25
N LEU A 774 19.19 -61.35 49.67
CA LEU A 774 18.84 -61.06 51.06
C LEU A 774 18.46 -62.31 51.91
N GLY A 775 18.46 -63.47 51.26
CA GLY A 775 18.04 -64.72 51.91
C GLY A 775 16.53 -64.91 52.11
N ARG A 776 15.71 -64.02 51.55
CA ARG A 776 14.22 -64.08 51.53
C ARG A 776 13.75 -65.02 50.41
N THR A 777 14.19 -66.29 50.38
CA THR A 777 14.07 -67.22 49.30
C THR A 777 12.60 -67.50 48.91
N LYS A 778 11.67 -67.55 49.93
CA LYS A 778 10.23 -67.79 49.63
C LYS A 778 9.61 -66.66 48.83
N GLU A 779 9.90 -65.42 49.17
CA GLU A 779 9.41 -64.29 48.50
C GLU A 779 10.05 -64.17 47.08
N ALA A 780 11.36 -64.46 47.00
CA ALA A 780 12.06 -64.55 45.74
C ALA A 780 11.44 -65.53 44.78
N LEU A 781 11.01 -66.71 45.30
CA LEU A 781 10.35 -67.71 44.50
C LEU A 781 9.05 -67.20 43.84
N GLU A 782 8.21 -66.50 44.61
CA GLU A 782 6.97 -65.92 44.07
C GLU A 782 7.20 -64.98 42.89
N HIS A 783 8.24 -64.14 42.97
CA HIS A 783 8.59 -63.23 41.95
C HIS A 783 9.24 -63.93 40.74
N PHE A 784 10.12 -64.90 40.97
CA PHE A 784 10.67 -65.67 39.83
C PHE A 784 9.64 -66.53 39.15
N GLU A 785 8.64 -67.06 39.83
CA GLU A 785 7.50 -67.77 39.20
C GLU A 785 6.68 -66.85 38.33
N LYS A 786 6.40 -65.61 38.80
CA LYS A 786 5.75 -64.59 37.96
C LYS A 786 6.57 -64.25 36.72
N ALA A 787 7.87 -64.00 36.91
CA ALA A 787 8.80 -63.71 35.81
C ALA A 787 8.84 -64.83 34.78
N LYS A 788 8.90 -66.13 35.27
CA LYS A 788 8.90 -67.30 34.42
C LYS A 788 7.59 -67.52 33.66
N PHE A 789 6.49 -67.12 34.28
CA PHE A 789 5.17 -67.15 33.64
C PHE A 789 5.08 -66.13 32.47
N ILE A 790 5.66 -64.95 32.64
CA ILE A 790 5.67 -63.90 31.61
C ILE A 790 6.68 -64.25 30.49
N ASN A 791 7.86 -64.74 30.85
CA ASN A 791 8.92 -65.13 29.91
C ASN A 791 9.38 -66.54 30.17
N PRO A 792 8.69 -67.55 29.59
CA PRO A 792 8.99 -68.97 29.82
C PRO A 792 10.40 -69.39 29.30
N ASP A 793 10.91 -68.69 28.34
CA ASP A 793 12.17 -69.08 27.69
C ASP A 793 13.43 -68.43 28.32
N SER A 794 13.28 -67.56 29.30
CA SER A 794 14.42 -66.94 29.95
C SER A 794 15.21 -67.95 30.75
N GLU A 795 16.46 -68.12 30.37
CA GLU A 795 17.39 -69.05 31.09
C GLU A 795 17.87 -68.47 32.41
N TRP A 796 18.12 -67.20 32.46
CA TRP A 796 18.52 -66.46 33.67
C TRP A 796 17.43 -66.60 34.78
N ILE A 797 16.16 -66.43 34.42
CA ILE A 797 15.04 -66.67 35.32
C ILE A 797 14.97 -68.13 35.75
N SER A 798 15.11 -69.07 34.79
CA SER A 798 15.09 -70.49 35.07
C SER A 798 16.19 -70.90 36.04
N TYR A 799 17.39 -70.37 35.85
CA TYR A 799 18.52 -70.62 36.76
C TYR A 799 18.23 -70.16 38.19
N HIS A 800 17.79 -68.90 38.36
CA HIS A 800 17.53 -68.38 39.67
C HIS A 800 16.32 -69.04 40.32
N LEU A 801 15.25 -69.31 39.55
CA LEU A 801 14.09 -70.10 40.00
C LEU A 801 14.47 -71.46 40.52
N GLY A 802 15.28 -72.19 39.72
CA GLY A 802 15.79 -73.53 40.13
C GLY A 802 16.65 -73.47 41.36
N SER A 803 17.47 -72.45 41.55
CA SER A 803 18.27 -72.22 42.72
C SER A 803 17.38 -71.95 43.99
N CYS A 804 16.26 -71.18 43.83
CA CYS A 804 15.32 -70.97 44.87
C CYS A 804 14.58 -72.27 45.28
N TYR A 805 14.10 -73.04 44.31
CA TYR A 805 13.51 -74.35 44.59
C TYR A 805 14.51 -75.29 45.35
N ARG A 806 15.77 -75.36 44.92
CA ARG A 806 16.79 -76.10 45.56
C ARG A 806 16.96 -75.70 47.04
N LYS A 807 17.10 -74.38 47.29
CA LYS A 807 17.28 -73.79 48.65
C LYS A 807 16.06 -74.04 49.56
N LEU A 808 14.87 -74.25 49.02
CA LEU A 808 13.65 -74.58 49.72
C LEU A 808 13.37 -76.07 49.83
N ASP A 809 14.32 -76.94 49.41
CA ASP A 809 14.26 -78.38 49.42
C ASP A 809 13.24 -78.98 48.41
N GLU A 810 12.84 -78.20 47.44
CA GLU A 810 11.94 -78.66 46.34
C GLU A 810 12.74 -79.15 45.17
N ILE A 811 13.63 -80.13 45.38
CA ILE A 811 14.65 -80.57 44.45
C ILE A 811 14.06 -81.04 43.11
N SER A 812 12.91 -81.73 43.16
CA SER A 812 12.25 -82.24 41.92
C SER A 812 11.81 -81.11 41.00
N LYS A 813 11.25 -80.01 41.51
CA LYS A 813 10.87 -78.84 40.73
C LYS A 813 12.11 -78.05 40.25
N ALA A 814 13.16 -77.99 41.08
CA ALA A 814 14.43 -77.40 40.62
C ALA A 814 14.96 -78.11 39.38
N ILE A 815 15.00 -79.43 39.39
CA ILE A 815 15.50 -80.24 38.25
C ILE A 815 14.60 -80.02 37.06
N GLU A 816 13.28 -79.98 37.19
CA GLU A 816 12.28 -79.78 36.11
C GLU A 816 12.53 -78.44 35.39
N ILE A 817 12.75 -77.41 36.14
CA ILE A 817 12.93 -76.02 35.62
C ILE A 817 14.34 -75.88 34.98
N LEU A 818 15.39 -76.47 35.55
CA LEU A 818 16.75 -76.30 35.11
C LEU A 818 17.10 -77.15 33.89
N LYS A 819 16.53 -78.34 33.71
CA LYS A 819 16.86 -79.25 32.64
C LYS A 819 16.77 -78.64 31.23
N PRO A 820 15.66 -77.93 30.84
CA PRO A 820 15.53 -77.36 29.51
C PRO A 820 16.64 -76.30 29.25
N SER A 821 17.09 -75.57 30.23
CA SER A 821 18.11 -74.53 30.14
C SER A 821 19.55 -75.11 30.11
N ALA A 822 19.79 -76.30 30.60
CA ALA A 822 21.06 -77.00 30.53
C ALA A 822 21.36 -77.58 29.11
N GLU A 823 20.35 -77.81 28.31
CA GLU A 823 20.49 -78.38 26.94
C GLU A 823 20.91 -77.35 25.93
N LYS A 824 20.58 -76.08 26.15
CA LYS A 824 20.78 -74.96 25.17
C LYS A 824 20.94 -73.64 25.96
N GLY A 825 21.94 -72.84 25.58
CA GLY A 825 21.97 -71.46 25.91
C GLY A 825 23.15 -70.84 26.65
N GLU A 826 23.07 -69.56 26.92
CA GLU A 826 24.16 -68.75 27.51
C GLU A 826 24.40 -69.02 29.00
N TYR A 827 23.38 -69.49 29.73
CA TYR A 827 23.43 -69.83 31.15
C TYR A 827 23.76 -71.30 31.43
N ARG A 828 24.19 -72.03 30.44
CA ARG A 828 24.38 -73.46 30.47
C ARG A 828 25.32 -73.90 31.65
N GLY A 829 26.51 -73.36 31.75
CA GLY A 829 27.46 -73.72 32.83
C GLY A 829 26.88 -73.47 34.23
N TRP A 830 26.19 -72.37 34.43
CA TRP A 830 25.55 -72.08 35.71
C TRP A 830 24.37 -73.00 36.03
N THR A 831 23.59 -73.32 35.04
CA THR A 831 22.44 -74.24 35.16
C THR A 831 22.87 -75.63 35.43
N GLU A 832 23.97 -76.08 34.81
CA GLU A 832 24.58 -77.38 35.01
C GLU A 832 25.20 -77.51 36.41
N LEU A 833 25.78 -76.44 36.95
CA LEU A 833 26.24 -76.40 38.36
C LEU A 833 25.12 -76.58 39.34
N GLU A 834 24.00 -75.86 39.14
CA GLU A 834 22.81 -76.02 40.02
C GLU A 834 22.17 -77.43 39.89
N LEU A 835 22.10 -78.01 38.65
CA LEU A 835 21.66 -79.36 38.40
C LEU A 835 22.58 -80.37 39.12
N ALA A 836 23.92 -80.21 39.03
CA ALA A 836 24.89 -81.02 39.78
C ALA A 836 24.57 -81.00 41.28
N TRP A 837 24.30 -79.83 41.80
CA TRP A 837 23.90 -79.69 43.21
C TRP A 837 22.56 -80.37 43.51
N CYS A 838 21.56 -80.24 42.71
CA CYS A 838 20.26 -80.90 42.90
C CYS A 838 20.41 -82.42 42.84
N TYR A 839 21.14 -82.98 41.89
CA TYR A 839 21.33 -84.43 41.79
C TYR A 839 22.21 -84.99 42.95
N ALA A 840 23.17 -84.21 43.42
CA ALA A 840 23.95 -84.61 44.63
C ALA A 840 23.09 -84.65 45.90
N LEU A 841 22.09 -83.77 46.03
CA LEU A 841 21.18 -83.76 47.18
C LEU A 841 20.20 -84.97 47.17
N ILE A 842 19.88 -85.55 46.04
CA ILE A 842 18.98 -86.77 45.95
C ILE A 842 19.76 -88.01 45.73
N ASP A 843 21.04 -88.01 45.97
CA ASP A 843 21.96 -89.15 45.91
C ASP A 843 22.18 -89.71 44.51
N GLU A 844 21.87 -89.02 43.44
CA GLU A 844 22.08 -89.42 42.02
C GLU A 844 23.51 -89.02 41.58
N LYS A 845 24.52 -89.71 42.14
CA LYS A 845 25.94 -89.29 42.08
C LYS A 845 26.53 -89.29 40.71
N GLU A 846 26.13 -90.20 39.87
CA GLU A 846 26.62 -90.32 38.52
C GLU A 846 26.21 -89.06 37.70
N LYS A 847 24.95 -88.69 37.80
CA LYS A 847 24.41 -87.47 37.14
C LYS A 847 25.01 -86.23 37.76
N ALA A 848 25.16 -86.16 39.08
CA ALA A 848 25.81 -85.03 39.73
C ALA A 848 27.26 -84.81 39.26
N GLN A 849 28.02 -85.91 39.04
CA GLN A 849 29.37 -85.80 38.49
C GLN A 849 29.38 -85.40 37.03
N GLU A 850 28.47 -85.90 36.23
CA GLU A 850 28.31 -85.55 34.82
C GLU A 850 28.05 -84.03 34.68
N TYR A 851 27.01 -83.49 35.33
CA TYR A 851 26.68 -82.09 35.24
C TYR A 851 27.77 -81.21 35.87
N LEU A 852 28.45 -81.62 36.93
CA LEU A 852 29.57 -80.88 37.50
C LEU A 852 30.75 -80.78 36.52
N LYS A 853 31.01 -81.81 35.76
CA LYS A 853 32.10 -81.85 34.74
C LYS A 853 31.70 -80.97 33.53
N GLU A 854 30.41 -80.95 33.16
CA GLU A 854 29.90 -80.07 32.10
C GLU A 854 29.97 -78.61 32.58
N ALA A 855 29.56 -78.29 33.76
CA ALA A 855 29.67 -76.90 34.31
C ALA A 855 31.13 -76.42 34.31
N ASP A 856 32.08 -77.29 34.71
CA ASP A 856 33.52 -76.92 34.71
C ASP A 856 34.03 -76.64 33.29
N SER A 857 33.47 -77.32 32.27
CA SER A 857 33.86 -77.06 30.87
C SER A 857 33.40 -75.72 30.33
N TYR A 858 32.34 -75.14 30.88
CA TYR A 858 31.75 -73.84 30.42
C TYR A 858 32.20 -72.66 31.35
N ILE A 859 32.12 -72.81 32.64
CA ILE A 859 32.41 -71.75 33.62
C ILE A 859 33.62 -72.06 34.55
N GLY A 860 34.49 -73.01 34.19
CA GLY A 860 35.64 -73.41 35.03
C GLY A 860 36.59 -72.24 35.37
N GLY A 861 36.78 -71.30 34.42
CA GLY A 861 37.54 -70.08 34.65
C GLY A 861 36.86 -69.15 35.71
N GLU A 862 35.56 -69.07 35.74
CA GLU A 862 34.75 -68.28 36.68
C GLU A 862 34.77 -68.95 38.05
N ILE A 863 34.60 -70.28 38.09
CA ILE A 863 34.72 -71.07 39.30
C ILE A 863 36.09 -70.84 39.98
N LEU A 864 37.20 -70.80 39.19
CA LEU A 864 38.57 -70.57 39.69
C LEU A 864 38.74 -69.16 40.28
N ASN A 865 37.98 -68.19 39.83
CA ASN A 865 38.12 -66.79 40.26
C ASN A 865 37.14 -66.39 41.34
N SER A 866 36.06 -67.17 41.55
CA SER A 866 35.05 -66.88 42.56
C SER A 866 35.17 -67.74 43.80
N PRO A 867 35.44 -67.16 44.98
CA PRO A 867 35.51 -67.90 46.25
C PRO A 867 34.18 -68.61 46.62
N GLU A 868 33.04 -67.97 46.24
CA GLU A 868 31.67 -68.53 46.47
C GLU A 868 31.44 -69.78 45.62
N LEU A 869 31.73 -69.69 44.32
CA LEU A 869 31.60 -70.82 43.40
C LEU A 869 32.54 -71.97 43.74
N LYS A 870 33.78 -71.70 44.19
CA LYS A 870 34.66 -72.73 44.72
C LYS A 870 34.01 -73.48 45.91
N LYS A 871 33.46 -72.72 46.80
CA LYS A 871 32.77 -73.32 48.02
C LYS A 871 31.57 -74.16 47.58
N ASP A 872 30.80 -73.70 46.61
CA ASP A 872 29.63 -74.40 46.06
C ASP A 872 30.08 -75.73 45.44
N VAL A 873 31.12 -75.65 44.56
CA VAL A 873 31.71 -76.85 43.92
C VAL A 873 32.26 -77.83 44.98
N GLU A 874 32.94 -77.34 46.03
CA GLU A 874 33.44 -78.20 47.13
C GLU A 874 32.30 -78.87 47.93
N THR A 875 31.20 -78.11 48.17
CA THR A 875 30.00 -78.66 48.84
C THR A 875 29.35 -79.75 47.96
N ILE A 876 29.24 -79.55 46.64
CA ILE A 876 28.72 -80.56 45.70
C ILE A 876 29.63 -81.82 45.77
N LYS A 877 30.94 -81.65 45.71
CA LYS A 877 31.89 -82.76 45.74
C LYS A 877 31.84 -83.52 47.06
N GLN A 878 31.67 -82.83 48.19
CA GLN A 878 31.43 -83.42 49.47
C GLN A 878 30.15 -84.26 49.49
N LEU A 879 29.03 -83.78 49.06
CA LEU A 879 27.75 -84.48 48.95
C LEU A 879 27.89 -85.74 48.06
N ILE A 880 28.58 -85.64 46.89
CA ILE A 880 28.86 -86.82 46.01
C ILE A 880 29.71 -87.86 46.72
N SER A 881 30.69 -87.46 47.63
CA SER A 881 31.60 -88.37 48.29
C SER A 881 31.05 -89.01 49.55
N MET A 882 29.99 -88.47 50.10
CA MET A 882 29.29 -89.00 51.25
C MET A 882 28.65 -90.38 50.92
N THR A 883 29.14 -91.46 51.69
CA THR A 883 28.56 -92.77 51.61
C THR A 883 27.32 -92.79 52.39
N THR A 884 26.16 -92.97 51.73
CA THR A 884 24.88 -93.14 52.44
C THR A 884 24.96 -94.52 53.16
N TYR A 885 25.13 -94.43 54.47
CA TYR A 885 24.79 -95.66 55.25
C TYR A 885 23.30 -95.74 55.31
N VAL A 886 22.78 -96.50 54.43
CA VAL A 886 21.37 -96.94 54.56
C VAL A 886 21.30 -97.88 55.73
N SER A 887 20.71 -97.45 56.81
CA SER A 887 20.30 -98.30 57.95
C SER A 887 18.95 -98.94 57.75
#